data_17eb7874c825d8cfba1a8d742721a463
#
_entry.id   17eb7874c825d8cfba1a8d742721a463
#
_cell.length_a   1.000
_cell.length_b   1.000
_cell.length_c   1.000
_cell.angle_alpha   90.00
_cell.angle_beta   90.00
_cell.angle_gamma   90.00
#
_symmetry.space_group_name_H-M   'P 1'
#
loop_
_entity.id
_entity.type
_entity.pdbx_description
1 polymer ?
#
loop_
_entity_poly.entity_id
_entity_poly.type
_entity_poly.pdbx_seq_one_letter_code
_entity_poly.pdbx_strand_id
1 'polypeptide(L)'
;MNLDRRKFIFTLGAATIASQTVLRGAGELPATSAPSAAAPNFNGPWHQQIRRVGQLNFNERDPVELDVEAWANTWAELKVDVVLVSVTGIIAFYPTAIPFHRRSKFLGDRDLFGECCAAAKKRGIRVIARFSPDLLWQEALDAHPEWFRHDAKGQPVPHAPVPGLFNTCPFSAYFSEQIPAIMREINARYDVDGLFTNAWPTLADLPECHCVQCREAPAPNTPAFHERHLQRTVELWRLYTGIAREKKPDNIFYGNLGWGIGAQTNLKVLAEDCLWFNCDNQGREGEASPAWTCAQQGRVAYSVMQGRTTTSVVGSWATGGIKWRNTAKSHAETTLWMAQTVASGMRVWYHWLGAQTGLGEDRRWWKAGRDFFQWQARHDRHFTYRRPIANLGVVWAQRPNAFYSPPGAVTSQRHAAQEFMQGLYPVLLEGRFLFDFVHEEDLSAERLRKYDVLILPNVALLSDAQCGQLQAFTDAGGSLLTTFETGLFTETGAARGDFGLQKLFGASRSGEVQGPIANYGSYARIEHAHEILTGFDDTHWIPGAQFVVPVTAAGDLSPLTVVRSNSGYPPEMAYTLESHTHQPAVVLRENGRSRLAYFPGDNERSAWRSGNTDLALLLQNTVRWLLHGRSPVSVTGEGMVELFAWETDPGFAVHILNYNNPNLHRGWLRRHYPIGPQVVTMEIPAGRKISRVELLRAGQEIIFSQNGSRIEFTVPRVNDYEVAAVT
;
A
#
# COMPACT_ATOMS: atom_id res chain seq x y z
N MET A 1 -19.48 -44.18 -12.76
CA MET A 1 -18.97 -45.21 -11.84
C MET A 1 -18.99 -44.62 -10.44
N ASN A 2 -19.98 -45.01 -9.67
CA ASN A 2 -20.17 -44.62 -8.28
C ASN A 2 -19.17 -45.32 -7.38
N LEU A 3 -18.47 -44.61 -6.53
CA LEU A 3 -17.74 -45.16 -5.39
C LEU A 3 -18.21 -44.50 -4.10
N ASP A 4 -18.74 -45.37 -3.28
CA ASP A 4 -19.46 -45.15 -2.04
C ASP A 4 -18.48 -44.74 -0.91
N ARG A 5 -18.87 -43.66 -0.18
CA ARG A 5 -18.16 -43.22 1.03
C ARG A 5 -18.89 -43.77 2.25
N ARG A 6 -18.33 -44.74 2.94
CA ARG A 6 -18.62 -44.99 4.37
C ARG A 6 -17.51 -45.76 5.08
N LYS A 7 -17.19 -45.23 6.30
CA LYS A 7 -16.59 -45.87 7.48
C LYS A 7 -15.06 -45.83 7.61
N PHE A 8 -14.62 -44.91 8.42
CA PHE A 8 -13.51 -45.15 9.36
C PHE A 8 -13.93 -44.69 10.77
N ILE A 9 -14.01 -45.63 11.68
CA ILE A 9 -14.25 -45.46 13.11
C ILE A 9 -12.89 -45.41 13.80
N PHE A 10 -12.60 -44.35 14.53
CA PHE A 10 -11.45 -44.27 15.42
C PHE A 10 -11.88 -44.58 16.87
N THR A 11 -11.22 -45.54 17.44
CA THR A 11 -11.32 -45.90 18.87
C THR A 11 -10.39 -45.01 19.69
N LEU A 12 -10.92 -44.28 20.63
CA LEU A 12 -10.16 -43.48 21.61
C LEU A 12 -9.78 -44.35 22.78
N GLY A 13 -8.49 -44.46 23.02
CA GLY A 13 -7.94 -44.98 24.28
C GLY A 13 -7.64 -43.81 25.22
N ALA A 14 -8.31 -43.76 26.35
CA ALA A 14 -8.07 -42.78 27.42
C ALA A 14 -6.86 -43.18 28.28
N ALA A 15 -5.86 -42.32 28.41
CA ALA A 15 -4.83 -42.41 29.43
C ALA A 15 -4.93 -41.18 30.36
N THR A 16 -5.33 -41.47 31.56
CA THR A 16 -5.43 -40.52 32.69
C THR A 16 -4.04 -40.37 33.34
N ILE A 17 -3.49 -39.16 33.32
CA ILE A 17 -2.33 -38.81 34.15
C ILE A 17 -2.77 -37.72 35.12
N ALA A 18 -2.77 -38.06 36.36
CA ALA A 18 -2.94 -37.13 37.47
C ALA A 18 -1.64 -36.37 37.73
N SER A 19 -1.67 -35.06 37.77
CA SER A 19 -0.59 -34.23 38.26
C SER A 19 -1.08 -33.35 39.41
N GLN A 20 -0.41 -33.50 40.53
CA GLN A 20 -0.66 -32.79 41.76
C GLN A 20 -0.30 -31.31 41.67
N THR A 21 -1.21 -30.49 42.12
CA THR A 21 -1.04 -29.04 42.27
C THR A 21 -0.27 -28.73 43.55
N VAL A 22 0.85 -28.04 43.43
CA VAL A 22 1.52 -27.39 44.57
C VAL A 22 1.26 -25.89 44.47
N LEU A 23 0.39 -25.40 45.35
CA LEU A 23 0.20 -23.97 45.61
C LEU A 23 1.40 -23.42 46.39
N ARG A 24 2.11 -22.45 45.85
CA ARG A 24 2.96 -21.55 46.65
C ARG A 24 2.54 -20.09 46.38
N GLY A 25 2.41 -19.38 47.51
CA GLY A 25 1.82 -18.08 47.63
C GLY A 25 2.50 -16.98 46.81
N ALA A 26 1.67 -16.10 46.26
CA ALA A 26 2.07 -14.85 45.69
C ALA A 26 2.28 -13.80 46.77
N GLY A 27 3.52 -13.35 46.92
CA GLY A 27 3.85 -12.14 47.67
C GLY A 27 3.52 -10.92 46.81
N GLU A 28 2.75 -9.99 47.36
CA GLU A 28 2.49 -8.68 46.79
C GLU A 28 3.78 -7.88 46.70
N LEU A 29 4.12 -7.45 45.47
CA LEU A 29 5.14 -6.43 45.23
C LEU A 29 4.50 -5.03 45.34
N PRO A 30 5.16 -4.07 45.99
CA PRO A 30 4.60 -2.73 46.15
C PRO A 30 4.52 -2.00 44.79
N ALA A 31 3.36 -1.37 44.53
CA ALA A 31 3.12 -0.52 43.40
C ALA A 31 4.01 0.74 43.47
N THR A 32 5.10 0.76 42.73
CA THR A 32 5.83 1.99 42.46
C THR A 32 5.07 2.74 41.36
N SER A 33 4.44 3.85 41.71
CA SER A 33 3.89 4.82 40.79
C SER A 33 5.03 5.39 39.94
N ALA A 34 5.13 4.96 38.68
CA ALA A 34 5.98 5.61 37.69
C ALA A 34 5.45 7.03 37.45
N PRO A 35 6.32 8.05 37.35
CA PRO A 35 5.88 9.41 37.02
C PRO A 35 5.22 9.41 35.66
N SER A 36 4.03 9.98 35.59
CA SER A 36 3.33 10.30 34.30
C SER A 36 4.28 11.07 33.41
N ALA A 37 4.79 10.42 32.37
CA ALA A 37 5.55 11.11 31.34
C ALA A 37 4.65 12.18 30.73
N ALA A 38 5.04 13.45 30.85
CA ALA A 38 4.37 14.56 30.20
C ALA A 38 4.22 14.24 28.70
N ALA A 39 3.02 14.42 28.17
CA ALA A 39 2.75 14.24 26.75
C ALA A 39 3.75 15.08 25.94
N PRO A 40 4.37 14.53 24.89
CA PRO A 40 5.31 15.27 24.08
C PRO A 40 4.59 16.50 23.49
N ASN A 41 5.16 17.69 23.71
CA ASN A 41 4.68 18.95 23.16
C ASN A 41 4.94 18.97 21.64
N PHE A 42 3.99 18.49 20.85
CA PHE A 42 4.02 18.62 19.40
C PHE A 42 3.43 19.96 19.01
N ASN A 43 4.28 20.89 18.58
CA ASN A 43 3.86 22.15 17.98
C ASN A 43 3.36 21.89 16.53
N GLY A 44 2.08 21.53 16.36
CA GLY A 44 1.51 21.28 15.03
C GLY A 44 0.01 20.98 15.09
N PRO A 45 -0.66 20.93 13.92
CA PRO A 45 -2.07 20.58 13.85
C PRO A 45 -2.35 19.21 14.46
N TRP A 46 -3.48 19.06 15.14
CA TRP A 46 -3.83 17.84 15.89
C TRP A 46 -3.77 16.58 15.03
N HIS A 47 -4.19 16.64 13.77
CA HIS A 47 -4.21 15.48 12.85
C HIS A 47 -2.81 14.96 12.51
N GLN A 48 -1.75 15.76 12.66
CA GLN A 48 -0.36 15.30 12.50
C GLN A 48 0.18 14.58 13.75
N GLN A 49 -0.46 14.78 14.90
CA GLN A 49 -0.02 14.24 16.19
C GLN A 49 -0.59 12.86 16.48
N ILE A 50 -1.66 12.46 15.81
CA ILE A 50 -2.30 11.15 16.01
C ILE A 50 -1.36 9.99 15.67
N ARG A 51 -1.54 8.88 16.36
CA ARG A 51 -0.79 7.63 16.16
C ARG A 51 -1.70 6.43 15.91
N ARG A 52 -2.84 6.40 16.58
CA ARG A 52 -3.79 5.28 16.62
C ARG A 52 -5.18 5.76 16.30
N VAL A 53 -5.76 5.19 15.27
CA VAL A 53 -7.09 5.53 14.79
C VAL A 53 -8.01 4.34 14.98
N GLY A 54 -9.19 4.57 15.55
CA GLY A 54 -10.26 3.60 15.65
C GLY A 54 -11.38 3.90 14.65
N GLN A 55 -12.12 2.90 14.21
CA GLN A 55 -13.35 3.08 13.45
C GLN A 55 -14.40 2.09 13.89
N LEU A 56 -15.60 2.57 14.16
CA LEU A 56 -16.76 1.75 14.42
C LEU A 56 -17.86 2.04 13.37
N ASN A 57 -18.15 1.03 12.54
CA ASN A 57 -19.27 1.09 11.61
C ASN A 57 -20.49 0.44 12.25
N PHE A 58 -21.62 1.15 12.21
CA PHE A 58 -22.90 0.62 12.65
C PHE A 58 -23.58 -0.16 11.53
N ASN A 59 -24.36 -1.18 11.92
CA ASN A 59 -25.45 -1.72 11.12
C ASN A 59 -26.79 -1.12 11.58
N GLU A 60 -27.83 -1.29 10.77
CA GLU A 60 -29.13 -0.66 11.04
C GLU A 60 -29.72 -1.02 12.40
N ARG A 61 -29.41 -2.23 12.93
CA ARG A 61 -29.94 -2.77 14.20
C ARG A 61 -29.15 -2.35 15.43
N ASP A 62 -27.91 -1.92 15.30
CA ASP A 62 -27.05 -1.55 16.43
C ASP A 62 -27.69 -0.57 17.44
N PRO A 63 -28.60 0.36 17.05
CA PRO A 63 -29.26 1.20 18.03
C PRO A 63 -30.01 0.46 19.13
N VAL A 64 -30.41 -0.79 18.93
CA VAL A 64 -31.14 -1.58 19.94
C VAL A 64 -30.25 -2.03 21.09
N GLU A 65 -29.03 -2.47 20.79
CA GLU A 65 -28.21 -3.26 21.71
C GLU A 65 -26.80 -2.70 21.96
N LEU A 66 -26.36 -1.71 21.18
CA LEU A 66 -24.99 -1.21 21.30
C LEU A 66 -24.74 -0.51 22.64
N ASP A 67 -23.77 -1.04 23.39
CA ASP A 67 -23.27 -0.44 24.62
C ASP A 67 -22.18 0.59 24.32
N VAL A 68 -22.56 1.86 24.30
CA VAL A 68 -21.68 2.99 23.99
C VAL A 68 -20.56 3.14 24.98
N GLU A 69 -20.84 2.94 26.30
CA GLU A 69 -19.81 3.08 27.34
C GLU A 69 -18.77 1.96 27.27
N ALA A 70 -19.19 0.71 26.97
CA ALA A 70 -18.26 -0.41 26.76
C ALA A 70 -17.33 -0.15 25.56
N TRP A 71 -17.85 0.40 24.46
CA TRP A 71 -17.03 0.78 23.31
C TRP A 71 -16.07 1.93 23.62
N ALA A 72 -16.54 2.96 24.30
CA ALA A 72 -15.70 4.09 24.67
C ALA A 72 -14.56 3.68 25.65
N ASN A 73 -14.84 2.76 26.59
CA ASN A 73 -13.80 2.17 27.43
C ASN A 73 -12.79 1.36 26.61
N THR A 74 -13.25 0.61 25.64
CA THR A 74 -12.40 -0.14 24.72
C THR A 74 -11.47 0.79 23.91
N TRP A 75 -11.98 1.89 23.36
CA TRP A 75 -11.16 2.86 22.66
C TRP A 75 -10.08 3.47 23.56
N ALA A 76 -10.43 3.82 24.79
CA ALA A 76 -9.47 4.34 25.78
C ALA A 76 -8.40 3.31 26.16
N GLU A 77 -8.78 2.06 26.36
CA GLU A 77 -7.84 0.96 26.65
C GLU A 77 -6.88 0.69 25.49
N LEU A 78 -7.37 0.76 24.27
CA LEU A 78 -6.58 0.67 23.04
C LEU A 78 -5.72 1.91 22.79
N LYS A 79 -5.77 2.94 23.63
CA LYS A 79 -5.03 4.20 23.44
C LYS A 79 -5.34 4.88 22.10
N VAL A 80 -6.59 4.81 21.64
CA VAL A 80 -7.05 5.46 20.44
C VAL A 80 -7.02 6.98 20.62
N ASP A 81 -6.40 7.70 19.67
CA ASP A 81 -6.32 9.16 19.70
C ASP A 81 -7.55 9.80 19.04
N VAL A 82 -8.09 9.12 18.02
CA VAL A 82 -9.27 9.55 17.27
C VAL A 82 -10.09 8.35 16.83
N VAL A 83 -11.42 8.46 16.91
CA VAL A 83 -12.33 7.43 16.44
C VAL A 83 -13.24 7.96 15.32
N LEU A 84 -13.36 7.19 14.24
CA LEU A 84 -14.37 7.39 13.22
C LEU A 84 -15.63 6.61 13.62
N VAL A 85 -16.74 7.29 13.70
CA VAL A 85 -18.04 6.67 14.04
C VAL A 85 -19.02 6.90 12.90
N SER A 86 -19.72 5.86 12.49
CA SER A 86 -20.77 5.99 11.48
C SER A 86 -21.86 6.96 11.98
N VAL A 87 -22.02 8.08 11.29
CA VAL A 87 -23.11 9.01 11.55
C VAL A 87 -24.25 8.74 10.59
N THR A 88 -23.91 8.47 9.32
CA THR A 88 -24.87 8.18 8.26
C THR A 88 -24.20 7.45 7.08
N GLY A 89 -25.00 7.14 6.12
CA GLY A 89 -24.73 6.59 4.82
C GLY A 89 -26.09 6.44 4.15
N ILE A 90 -26.48 5.21 3.81
CA ILE A 90 -27.85 4.90 3.41
C ILE A 90 -28.84 4.97 4.58
N ILE A 91 -28.35 5.00 5.82
CA ILE A 91 -29.13 5.05 7.08
C ILE A 91 -28.44 6.05 8.01
N ALA A 92 -29.22 6.96 8.61
CA ALA A 92 -28.76 7.88 9.64
C ALA A 92 -28.94 7.27 11.04
N PHE A 93 -27.95 7.45 11.90
CA PHE A 93 -27.92 7.00 13.30
C PHE A 93 -28.12 8.13 14.31
N TYR A 94 -28.78 9.20 13.87
CA TYR A 94 -29.15 10.36 14.66
C TYR A 94 -30.50 10.93 14.20
N PRO A 95 -31.19 11.73 15.01
CA PRO A 95 -32.50 12.28 14.67
C PRO A 95 -32.38 13.44 13.66
N THR A 96 -32.21 13.11 12.37
CA THR A 96 -32.16 14.08 11.26
C THR A 96 -33.55 14.52 10.84
N ALA A 97 -33.69 15.76 10.35
CA ALA A 97 -34.88 16.30 9.72
C ALA A 97 -34.71 16.52 8.20
N ILE A 98 -33.54 16.19 7.63
CA ILE A 98 -33.25 16.40 6.21
C ILE A 98 -34.06 15.42 5.36
N PRO A 99 -34.80 15.87 4.33
CA PRO A 99 -35.58 15.01 3.44
C PRO A 99 -34.68 13.95 2.77
N PHE A 100 -35.25 12.78 2.51
CA PHE A 100 -34.57 11.62 1.87
C PHE A 100 -33.33 11.11 2.63
N HIS A 101 -33.03 11.65 3.81
CA HIS A 101 -31.99 11.17 4.71
C HIS A 101 -32.63 10.21 5.72
N ARG A 102 -32.79 8.95 5.32
CA ARG A 102 -33.53 7.92 6.05
C ARG A 102 -32.90 7.60 7.40
N ARG A 103 -33.61 7.73 8.49
CA ARG A 103 -33.19 7.27 9.82
C ARG A 103 -33.32 5.75 9.95
N SER A 104 -32.42 5.13 10.74
CA SER A 104 -32.61 3.75 11.13
C SER A 104 -33.97 3.52 11.75
N LYS A 105 -34.68 2.51 11.29
CA LYS A 105 -35.99 2.12 11.85
C LYS A 105 -35.90 1.59 13.28
N PHE A 106 -34.68 1.24 13.73
CA PHE A 106 -34.38 0.77 15.07
C PHE A 106 -33.89 1.88 16.01
N LEU A 107 -33.75 3.11 15.51
CA LEU A 107 -33.21 4.23 16.30
C LEU A 107 -34.11 4.67 17.43
N GLY A 108 -35.47 4.64 17.20
CA GLY A 108 -36.41 5.18 18.14
C GLY A 108 -36.12 6.65 18.44
N ASP A 109 -36.11 6.99 19.74
CA ASP A 109 -35.74 8.31 20.25
C ASP A 109 -34.24 8.47 20.54
N ARG A 110 -33.41 7.44 20.28
CA ARG A 110 -31.97 7.49 20.51
C ARG A 110 -31.26 8.44 19.55
N ASP A 111 -30.21 9.01 20.02
CA ASP A 111 -29.16 9.65 19.23
C ASP A 111 -27.84 8.87 19.38
N LEU A 112 -27.77 7.72 18.71
CA LEU A 112 -26.63 6.80 18.88
C LEU A 112 -25.30 7.45 18.53
N PHE A 113 -25.26 8.26 17.47
CA PHE A 113 -24.03 8.97 17.10
C PHE A 113 -23.66 10.02 18.17
N GLY A 114 -24.64 10.81 18.64
CA GLY A 114 -24.41 11.79 19.69
C GLY A 114 -23.93 11.18 20.99
N GLU A 115 -24.51 10.03 21.40
CA GLU A 115 -24.06 9.26 22.57
C GLU A 115 -22.59 8.82 22.42
N CYS A 116 -22.21 8.25 21.27
CA CYS A 116 -20.82 7.85 20.98
C CYS A 116 -19.86 9.05 20.96
N CYS A 117 -20.29 10.16 20.37
CA CYS A 117 -19.50 11.39 20.34
C CYS A 117 -19.22 11.90 21.75
N ALA A 118 -20.24 12.01 22.61
CA ALA A 118 -20.12 12.45 23.99
C ALA A 118 -19.20 11.51 24.82
N ALA A 119 -19.39 10.19 24.68
CA ALA A 119 -18.60 9.20 25.41
C ALA A 119 -17.10 9.19 25.01
N ALA A 120 -16.79 9.40 23.72
CA ALA A 120 -15.43 9.56 23.22
C ALA A 120 -14.79 10.85 23.77
N LYS A 121 -15.49 11.97 23.63
CA LYS A 121 -15.01 13.29 24.12
C LYS A 121 -14.73 13.30 25.62
N LYS A 122 -15.59 12.67 26.42
CA LYS A 122 -15.39 12.50 27.89
C LYS A 122 -14.06 11.83 28.22
N ARG A 123 -13.49 11.02 27.28
CA ARG A 123 -12.20 10.33 27.41
C ARG A 123 -11.04 11.01 26.70
N GLY A 124 -11.26 12.23 26.20
CA GLY A 124 -10.25 13.00 25.45
C GLY A 124 -9.98 12.44 24.04
N ILE A 125 -10.85 11.57 23.52
CA ILE A 125 -10.73 10.97 22.19
C ILE A 125 -11.43 11.88 21.18
N ARG A 126 -10.76 12.20 20.08
CA ARG A 126 -11.33 12.97 18.98
C ARG A 126 -12.31 12.15 18.18
N VAL A 127 -13.29 12.82 17.57
CA VAL A 127 -14.37 12.15 16.81
C VAL A 127 -14.42 12.67 15.38
N ILE A 128 -14.42 11.74 14.44
CA ILE A 128 -14.69 12.02 13.02
C ILE A 128 -16.03 11.38 12.65
N ALA A 129 -16.94 12.19 12.12
CA ALA A 129 -18.20 11.70 11.61
C ALA A 129 -18.01 11.05 10.24
N ARG A 130 -18.31 9.75 10.14
CA ARG A 130 -18.16 8.95 8.93
C ARG A 130 -19.48 8.80 8.21
N PHE A 131 -19.49 9.10 6.90
CA PHE A 131 -20.66 8.89 6.04
C PHE A 131 -20.30 8.26 4.69
N SER A 132 -21.32 7.80 3.93
CA SER A 132 -21.16 7.20 2.59
C SER A 132 -22.22 7.81 1.67
N PRO A 133 -21.83 8.54 0.63
CA PRO A 133 -22.76 9.26 -0.25
C PRO A 133 -23.14 8.52 -1.53
N ASP A 134 -22.68 7.31 -1.72
CA ASP A 134 -22.70 6.57 -2.99
C ASP A 134 -24.06 5.95 -3.35
N LEU A 135 -24.97 5.78 -2.37
CA LEU A 135 -26.23 5.09 -2.56
C LEU A 135 -27.39 5.82 -1.89
N LEU A 136 -28.56 5.80 -2.53
CA LEU A 136 -29.83 6.27 -1.97
C LEU A 136 -30.98 5.30 -2.26
N TRP A 137 -32.08 5.47 -1.49
CA TRP A 137 -33.26 4.64 -1.56
C TRP A 137 -34.23 5.08 -2.67
N GLN A 138 -35.20 4.22 -3.00
CA GLN A 138 -36.21 4.40 -4.03
C GLN A 138 -36.99 5.73 -3.87
N GLU A 139 -37.35 6.13 -2.63
CA GLU A 139 -38.07 7.37 -2.40
C GLU A 139 -37.31 8.63 -2.84
N ALA A 140 -35.98 8.59 -2.77
CA ALA A 140 -35.15 9.66 -3.30
C ALA A 140 -35.07 9.61 -4.83
N LEU A 141 -35.10 8.41 -5.43
CA LEU A 141 -35.11 8.24 -6.87
C LEU A 141 -36.43 8.73 -7.47
N ASP A 142 -37.55 8.45 -6.81
CA ASP A 142 -38.89 8.89 -7.27
C ASP A 142 -39.03 10.42 -7.25
N ALA A 143 -38.39 11.08 -6.28
CA ALA A 143 -38.43 12.54 -6.15
C ALA A 143 -37.35 13.27 -6.95
N HIS A 144 -36.19 12.69 -7.08
CA HIS A 144 -34.96 13.29 -7.65
C HIS A 144 -34.21 12.32 -8.56
N PRO A 145 -34.82 11.88 -9.69
CA PRO A 145 -34.16 10.95 -10.61
C PRO A 145 -32.81 11.49 -11.15
N GLU A 146 -32.63 12.80 -11.22
CA GLU A 146 -31.42 13.48 -11.65
C GLU A 146 -30.22 13.32 -10.68
N TRP A 147 -30.44 12.81 -9.48
CA TRP A 147 -29.35 12.53 -8.52
C TRP A 147 -28.63 11.22 -8.82
N PHE A 148 -29.22 10.36 -9.64
CA PHE A 148 -28.78 8.98 -9.81
C PHE A 148 -28.02 8.77 -11.11
N ARG A 149 -27.25 7.69 -11.12
CA ARG A 149 -26.62 7.18 -12.34
C ARG A 149 -27.67 6.50 -13.18
N HIS A 150 -27.52 6.66 -14.50
CA HIS A 150 -28.32 5.97 -15.50
C HIS A 150 -27.43 5.14 -16.41
N ASP A 151 -27.91 3.99 -16.82
CA ASP A 151 -27.28 3.14 -17.85
C ASP A 151 -27.50 3.72 -19.26
N ALA A 152 -26.94 3.05 -20.26
CA ALA A 152 -27.09 3.45 -21.68
C ALA A 152 -28.54 3.42 -22.19
N LYS A 153 -29.48 2.78 -21.49
CA LYS A 153 -30.90 2.75 -21.79
C LYS A 153 -31.69 3.84 -21.05
N GLY A 154 -30.98 4.66 -20.28
CA GLY A 154 -31.60 5.70 -19.46
C GLY A 154 -32.26 5.16 -18.18
N GLN A 155 -31.97 3.93 -17.77
CA GLN A 155 -32.52 3.36 -16.54
C GLN A 155 -31.60 3.65 -15.34
N PRO A 156 -32.16 3.96 -14.15
CA PRO A 156 -31.36 4.12 -12.94
C PRO A 156 -30.54 2.86 -12.63
N VAL A 157 -29.28 3.02 -12.24
CA VAL A 157 -28.37 1.91 -11.95
C VAL A 157 -28.62 1.39 -10.53
N PRO A 158 -29.21 0.18 -10.35
CA PRO A 158 -29.49 -0.38 -9.05
C PRO A 158 -28.22 -0.87 -8.36
N HIS A 159 -28.24 -0.89 -7.02
CA HIS A 159 -27.23 -1.58 -6.22
C HIS A 159 -27.65 -3.04 -6.04
N ALA A 160 -27.11 -3.92 -6.86
CA ALA A 160 -27.54 -5.31 -6.99
C ALA A 160 -27.71 -6.11 -5.67
N PRO A 161 -26.83 -5.96 -4.64
CA PRO A 161 -26.97 -6.73 -3.39
C PRO A 161 -28.18 -6.34 -2.54
N VAL A 162 -28.73 -5.13 -2.70
CA VAL A 162 -29.82 -4.64 -1.85
C VAL A 162 -30.94 -4.02 -2.70
N PRO A 163 -32.09 -4.67 -2.79
CA PRO A 163 -33.24 -4.13 -3.53
C PRO A 163 -33.68 -2.75 -3.00
N GLY A 164 -34.03 -1.86 -3.92
CA GLY A 164 -34.49 -0.50 -3.59
C GLY A 164 -33.36 0.50 -3.30
N LEU A 165 -32.09 0.11 -3.44
CA LEU A 165 -30.94 1.02 -3.42
C LEU A 165 -30.41 1.26 -4.84
N PHE A 166 -30.02 2.51 -5.11
CA PHE A 166 -29.51 2.95 -6.39
C PHE A 166 -28.23 3.79 -6.24
N ASN A 167 -27.37 3.73 -7.25
CA ASN A 167 -26.11 4.45 -7.28
C ASN A 167 -26.33 5.93 -7.62
N THR A 168 -25.72 6.82 -6.83
CA THR A 168 -25.77 8.27 -7.04
C THR A 168 -24.72 8.73 -8.04
N CYS A 169 -24.96 9.86 -8.71
CA CYS A 169 -24.00 10.45 -9.66
C CYS A 169 -23.20 11.59 -8.99
N PRO A 170 -21.86 11.55 -8.97
CA PRO A 170 -21.05 12.58 -8.32
C PRO A 170 -21.14 13.97 -9.00
N PHE A 171 -21.69 14.03 -10.23
CA PHE A 171 -21.93 15.29 -10.93
C PHE A 171 -23.31 15.91 -10.67
N SER A 172 -24.15 15.24 -9.87
CA SER A 172 -25.49 15.73 -9.53
C SER A 172 -25.48 16.72 -8.38
N ALA A 173 -26.63 17.43 -8.21
CA ALA A 173 -26.90 18.33 -7.11
C ALA A 173 -26.89 17.61 -5.75
N TYR A 174 -27.10 16.30 -5.70
CA TYR A 174 -26.97 15.52 -4.48
C TYR A 174 -25.63 15.75 -3.77
N PHE A 175 -24.51 15.75 -4.51
CA PHE A 175 -23.17 15.95 -3.95
C PHE A 175 -22.86 17.43 -3.66
N SER A 176 -23.47 18.38 -4.36
CA SER A 176 -23.20 19.81 -4.16
C SER A 176 -24.19 20.53 -3.26
N GLU A 177 -25.35 19.92 -2.94
CA GLU A 177 -26.41 20.52 -2.15
C GLU A 177 -26.86 19.64 -0.97
N GLN A 178 -27.30 18.40 -1.24
CA GLN A 178 -27.87 17.51 -0.22
C GLN A 178 -26.80 17.06 0.78
N ILE A 179 -25.65 16.55 0.32
CA ILE A 179 -24.53 16.17 1.19
C ILE A 179 -24.04 17.36 2.01
N PRO A 180 -23.80 18.56 1.45
CA PRO A 180 -23.52 19.77 2.20
C PRO A 180 -24.54 20.09 3.31
N ALA A 181 -25.85 19.94 3.05
CA ALA A 181 -26.88 20.14 4.06
C ALA A 181 -26.74 19.15 5.22
N ILE A 182 -26.51 17.85 4.92
CA ILE A 182 -26.26 16.82 5.93
C ILE A 182 -25.00 17.13 6.75
N MET A 183 -23.88 17.53 6.09
CA MET A 183 -22.64 17.88 6.77
C MET A 183 -22.82 19.07 7.73
N ARG A 184 -23.56 20.10 7.32
CA ARG A 184 -23.86 21.26 8.18
C ARG A 184 -24.75 20.88 9.36
N GLU A 185 -25.75 20.00 9.16
CA GLU A 185 -26.57 19.49 10.26
C GLU A 185 -25.71 18.75 11.29
N ILE A 186 -24.79 17.87 10.85
CA ILE A 186 -23.86 17.16 11.72
C ILE A 186 -22.95 18.13 12.48
N ASN A 187 -22.33 19.09 11.79
CA ASN A 187 -21.47 20.09 12.39
C ASN A 187 -22.23 20.97 13.41
N ALA A 188 -23.49 21.34 13.13
CA ALA A 188 -24.29 22.15 14.04
C ALA A 188 -24.64 21.42 15.35
N ARG A 189 -24.96 20.11 15.23
CA ARG A 189 -25.42 19.30 16.36
C ARG A 189 -24.31 18.75 17.25
N TYR A 190 -23.16 18.40 16.67
CA TYR A 190 -22.14 17.62 17.39
C TYR A 190 -20.78 18.31 17.45
N ASP A 191 -20.03 17.96 18.49
CA ASP A 191 -18.64 18.40 18.67
C ASP A 191 -17.66 17.45 17.95
N VAL A 192 -17.75 17.40 16.61
CA VAL A 192 -16.83 16.61 15.80
C VAL A 192 -15.53 17.35 15.49
N ASP A 193 -14.44 16.62 15.26
CA ASP A 193 -13.14 17.16 14.86
C ASP A 193 -12.91 17.04 13.34
N GLY A 194 -13.83 16.40 12.63
CA GLY A 194 -13.78 16.27 11.19
C GLY A 194 -14.87 15.39 10.61
N LEU A 195 -14.87 15.31 9.29
CA LEU A 195 -15.80 14.54 8.48
C LEU A 195 -15.03 13.63 7.52
N PHE A 196 -15.51 12.42 7.34
CA PHE A 196 -14.94 11.42 6.44
C PHE A 196 -16.00 10.81 5.55
N THR A 197 -15.74 10.75 4.24
CA THR A 197 -16.59 10.00 3.32
C THR A 197 -15.97 8.65 2.98
N ASN A 198 -16.74 7.59 3.18
CA ASN A 198 -16.48 6.32 2.52
C ASN A 198 -16.98 6.38 1.06
N ALA A 199 -16.58 5.40 0.23
CA ALA A 199 -17.04 5.29 -1.15
C ALA A 199 -16.95 6.63 -1.91
N TRP A 200 -15.86 7.36 -1.72
CA TRP A 200 -15.58 8.58 -2.46
C TRP A 200 -15.55 8.26 -3.96
N PRO A 201 -16.16 9.08 -4.82
CA PRO A 201 -16.25 8.80 -6.23
C PRO A 201 -14.86 8.87 -6.88
N THR A 202 -14.14 7.76 -6.82
CA THR A 202 -12.91 7.55 -7.56
C THR A 202 -13.22 6.92 -8.92
N LEU A 203 -12.40 7.22 -9.91
CA LEU A 203 -12.62 6.84 -11.30
C LEU A 203 -12.63 5.35 -11.58
N ALA A 204 -11.91 4.58 -10.77
CA ALA A 204 -11.50 3.23 -11.12
C ALA A 204 -12.66 2.24 -11.31
N ASP A 205 -13.78 2.46 -10.65
CA ASP A 205 -14.87 1.48 -10.57
C ASP A 205 -16.24 2.11 -10.90
N LEU A 206 -16.23 3.30 -11.50
CA LEU A 206 -17.46 3.95 -11.90
C LEU A 206 -17.88 3.43 -13.27
N PRO A 207 -18.95 2.64 -13.37
CA PRO A 207 -19.52 2.33 -14.67
C PRO A 207 -19.87 3.62 -15.39
N GLU A 208 -19.83 3.60 -16.71
CA GLU A 208 -20.28 4.72 -17.55
C GLU A 208 -21.66 5.22 -17.07
N CYS A 209 -21.81 6.53 -16.99
CA CYS A 209 -23.05 7.15 -16.54
C CYS A 209 -23.67 7.97 -17.67
N HIS A 210 -24.91 7.69 -18.00
CA HIS A 210 -25.68 8.36 -19.05
C HIS A 210 -26.76 9.30 -18.50
N CYS A 211 -26.68 9.73 -17.24
CA CYS A 211 -27.60 10.71 -16.68
C CYS A 211 -27.45 12.08 -17.38
N VAL A 212 -28.37 13.00 -17.12
CA VAL A 212 -28.42 14.32 -17.77
C VAL A 212 -27.09 15.09 -17.65
N GLN A 213 -26.38 14.97 -16.53
CA GLN A 213 -25.09 15.64 -16.31
C GLN A 213 -23.91 14.93 -17.02
N CYS A 214 -24.07 13.67 -17.43
CA CYS A 214 -22.99 12.85 -17.99
C CYS A 214 -23.16 12.50 -19.48
N ARG A 215 -24.32 12.76 -20.08
CA ARG A 215 -24.60 12.38 -21.49
C ARG A 215 -23.62 12.97 -22.50
N GLU A 216 -23.05 14.13 -22.21
CA GLU A 216 -22.06 14.81 -23.06
C GLU A 216 -20.63 14.68 -22.48
N ALA A 217 -20.42 13.74 -21.55
CA ALA A 217 -19.10 13.53 -20.97
C ALA A 217 -18.13 12.97 -22.04
N PRO A 218 -16.82 13.26 -21.89
CA PRO A 218 -15.81 12.58 -22.70
C PRO A 218 -15.92 11.07 -22.58
N ALA A 219 -15.51 10.36 -23.63
CA ALA A 219 -15.53 8.89 -23.63
C ALA A 219 -14.70 8.32 -22.48
N PRO A 220 -15.14 7.22 -21.85
CA PRO A 220 -14.41 6.56 -20.77
C PRO A 220 -12.97 6.22 -21.15
N ASN A 221 -12.07 6.24 -20.18
CA ASN A 221 -10.63 5.94 -20.34
C ASN A 221 -9.88 6.91 -21.30
N THR A 222 -10.43 8.08 -21.57
CA THR A 222 -9.70 9.14 -22.26
C THR A 222 -9.10 10.14 -21.29
N PRO A 223 -8.01 10.88 -21.65
CA PRO A 223 -7.45 11.94 -20.82
C PRO A 223 -8.49 12.96 -20.34
N ALA A 224 -9.38 13.38 -21.23
CA ALA A 224 -10.45 14.34 -20.93
C ALA A 224 -11.47 13.78 -19.91
N PHE A 225 -11.76 12.49 -19.96
CA PHE A 225 -12.62 11.82 -18.98
C PHE A 225 -11.98 11.83 -17.59
N HIS A 226 -10.70 11.46 -17.50
CA HIS A 226 -9.96 11.45 -16.24
C HIS A 226 -9.83 12.85 -15.66
N GLU A 227 -9.51 13.84 -16.49
CA GLU A 227 -9.41 15.24 -16.06
C GLU A 227 -10.72 15.78 -15.50
N ARG A 228 -11.84 15.55 -16.20
CA ARG A 228 -13.18 15.96 -15.74
C ARG A 228 -13.52 15.39 -14.36
N HIS A 229 -13.19 14.12 -14.13
CA HIS A 229 -13.45 13.49 -12.83
C HIS A 229 -12.50 13.99 -11.74
N LEU A 230 -11.23 14.19 -12.06
CA LEU A 230 -10.27 14.77 -11.14
C LEU A 230 -10.68 16.17 -10.69
N GLN A 231 -11.06 17.04 -11.62
CA GLN A 231 -11.55 18.38 -11.33
C GLN A 231 -12.78 18.33 -10.41
N ARG A 232 -13.77 17.46 -10.73
CA ARG A 232 -14.95 17.30 -9.89
C ARG A 232 -14.61 16.80 -8.49
N THR A 233 -13.67 15.88 -8.38
CA THR A 233 -13.22 15.37 -7.07
C THR A 233 -12.56 16.48 -6.25
N VAL A 234 -11.71 17.32 -6.86
CA VAL A 234 -11.07 18.48 -6.21
C VAL A 234 -12.11 19.53 -5.78
N GLU A 235 -13.09 19.86 -6.65
CA GLU A 235 -14.17 20.80 -6.32
C GLU A 235 -14.95 20.34 -5.08
N LEU A 236 -15.37 19.08 -5.06
CA LEU A 236 -16.11 18.52 -3.94
C LEU A 236 -15.24 18.44 -2.68
N TRP A 237 -13.96 18.11 -2.82
CA TRP A 237 -13.03 18.10 -1.69
C TRP A 237 -12.89 19.45 -1.03
N ARG A 238 -12.72 20.50 -1.83
CA ARG A 238 -12.63 21.90 -1.34
C ARG A 238 -13.95 22.37 -0.71
N LEU A 239 -15.08 22.06 -1.35
CA LEU A 239 -16.41 22.35 -0.80
C LEU A 239 -16.60 21.71 0.58
N TYR A 240 -16.33 20.42 0.71
CA TYR A 240 -16.51 19.70 1.96
C TYR A 240 -15.51 20.09 3.04
N THR A 241 -14.29 20.41 2.65
CA THR A 241 -13.27 20.99 3.57
C THR A 241 -13.75 22.34 4.11
N GLY A 242 -14.31 23.20 3.26
CA GLY A 242 -14.91 24.48 3.68
C GLY A 242 -16.03 24.27 4.71
N ILE A 243 -16.96 23.39 4.42
CA ILE A 243 -18.07 23.05 5.33
C ILE A 243 -17.58 22.47 6.65
N ALA A 244 -16.61 21.55 6.62
CA ALA A 244 -16.04 20.99 7.85
C ALA A 244 -15.50 22.08 8.78
N ARG A 245 -14.96 23.17 8.22
CA ARG A 245 -14.35 24.29 8.94
C ARG A 245 -15.29 25.41 9.34
N GLU A 246 -16.54 25.43 8.88
CA GLU A 246 -17.52 26.49 9.19
C GLU A 246 -17.67 26.71 10.70
N LYS A 247 -17.64 25.63 11.51
CA LYS A 247 -17.78 25.72 12.97
C LYS A 247 -16.45 25.79 13.71
N LYS A 248 -15.45 25.01 13.24
CA LYS A 248 -14.13 24.93 13.86
C LYS A 248 -13.07 24.97 12.76
N PRO A 249 -12.18 25.97 12.75
CA PRO A 249 -11.17 26.16 11.69
C PRO A 249 -10.17 25.01 11.57
N ASP A 250 -9.93 24.24 12.64
CA ASP A 250 -9.02 23.09 12.68
C ASP A 250 -9.70 21.75 12.36
N ASN A 251 -11.01 21.76 12.06
CA ASN A 251 -11.69 20.57 11.55
C ASN A 251 -11.16 20.19 10.17
N ILE A 252 -11.15 18.89 9.91
CA ILE A 252 -10.69 18.35 8.64
C ILE A 252 -11.81 17.62 7.89
N PHE A 253 -11.66 17.59 6.57
CA PHE A 253 -12.37 16.68 5.71
C PHE A 253 -11.36 15.78 4.99
N TYR A 254 -11.70 14.50 4.81
CA TYR A 254 -10.97 13.60 3.94
C TYR A 254 -11.88 12.48 3.42
N GLY A 255 -11.50 11.93 2.28
CA GLY A 255 -12.24 10.87 1.59
C GLY A 255 -11.44 9.58 1.49
N ASN A 256 -12.12 8.47 1.21
CA ASN A 256 -11.47 7.17 0.99
C ASN A 256 -10.83 7.13 -0.40
N LEU A 257 -9.50 7.19 -0.47
CA LEU A 257 -8.70 7.21 -1.72
C LEU A 257 -7.85 5.96 -1.93
N GLY A 258 -8.03 4.95 -1.14
CA GLY A 258 -7.13 3.83 -0.85
C GLY A 258 -6.73 2.85 -1.95
N TRP A 259 -6.44 3.25 -3.18
CA TRP A 259 -6.22 2.37 -4.32
C TRP A 259 -4.78 1.81 -4.50
N GLY A 260 -3.83 2.20 -3.64
CA GLY A 260 -2.45 1.71 -3.71
C GLY A 260 -1.79 1.99 -5.06
N ILE A 261 -0.93 1.07 -5.54
CA ILE A 261 -0.19 1.23 -6.81
C ILE A 261 -1.09 1.32 -8.04
N GLY A 262 -2.34 0.87 -7.95
CA GLY A 262 -3.30 0.86 -9.06
C GLY A 262 -4.19 2.09 -9.16
N ALA A 263 -3.92 3.15 -8.42
CA ALA A 263 -4.71 4.37 -8.47
C ALA A 263 -4.70 4.98 -9.89
N GLN A 264 -5.89 5.28 -10.41
CA GLN A 264 -6.07 5.93 -11.72
C GLN A 264 -6.28 7.45 -11.59
N THR A 265 -6.89 7.89 -10.48
CA THR A 265 -7.01 9.33 -10.18
C THR A 265 -5.66 9.89 -9.78
N ASN A 266 -5.26 11.03 -10.32
CA ASN A 266 -3.98 11.66 -9.97
C ASN A 266 -3.95 12.05 -8.49
N LEU A 267 -3.32 11.19 -7.68
CA LEU A 267 -3.22 11.37 -6.23
C LEU A 267 -2.34 12.57 -5.86
N LYS A 268 -1.39 12.94 -6.71
CA LYS A 268 -0.49 14.08 -6.45
C LYS A 268 -1.25 15.40 -6.45
N VAL A 269 -2.15 15.59 -7.42
CA VAL A 269 -3.02 16.77 -7.49
C VAL A 269 -3.99 16.79 -6.30
N LEU A 270 -4.62 15.67 -5.97
CA LEU A 270 -5.50 15.60 -4.80
C LEU A 270 -4.77 15.86 -3.48
N ALA A 271 -3.51 15.46 -3.40
CA ALA A 271 -2.71 15.67 -2.19
C ALA A 271 -2.47 17.14 -1.84
N GLU A 272 -2.62 18.07 -2.78
CA GLU A 272 -2.52 19.50 -2.51
C GLU A 272 -3.58 19.96 -1.52
N ASP A 273 -4.80 19.45 -1.64
CA ASP A 273 -5.94 19.78 -0.78
C ASP A 273 -6.14 18.76 0.38
N CYS A 274 -5.38 17.66 0.40
CA CYS A 274 -5.56 16.56 1.34
C CYS A 274 -4.66 16.72 2.58
N LEU A 275 -5.26 16.95 3.75
CA LEU A 275 -4.55 17.00 5.02
C LEU A 275 -4.29 15.61 5.62
N TRP A 276 -5.11 14.63 5.27
CA TRP A 276 -5.05 13.26 5.76
C TRP A 276 -5.41 12.30 4.62
N PHE A 277 -4.47 11.43 4.30
CA PHE A 277 -4.63 10.39 3.28
C PHE A 277 -4.80 9.02 3.94
N ASN A 278 -5.74 8.21 3.46
CA ASN A 278 -5.90 6.84 3.94
C ASN A 278 -5.68 5.81 2.82
N CYS A 279 -5.07 4.70 3.17
CA CYS A 279 -5.01 3.49 2.37
C CYS A 279 -6.02 2.49 2.93
N ASP A 280 -6.92 1.98 2.09
CA ASP A 280 -7.95 1.03 2.51
C ASP A 280 -7.51 -0.40 2.18
N ASN A 281 -6.60 -0.94 2.98
CA ASN A 281 -6.09 -2.29 2.84
C ASN A 281 -6.41 -3.12 4.08
N GLN A 282 -7.66 -3.51 4.21
CA GLN A 282 -8.24 -4.11 5.42
C GLN A 282 -7.66 -5.49 5.76
N GLY A 283 -7.03 -6.16 4.81
CA GLY A 283 -6.44 -7.49 4.91
C GLY A 283 -6.26 -8.09 3.53
N ARG A 284 -5.81 -9.33 3.46
CA ARG A 284 -5.68 -10.02 2.17
C ARG A 284 -7.03 -10.30 1.56
N GLU A 285 -7.22 -9.92 0.31
CA GLU A 285 -8.51 -10.06 -0.39
C GLU A 285 -8.61 -11.33 -1.26
N GLY A 286 -7.54 -12.11 -1.36
CA GLY A 286 -7.53 -13.34 -2.15
C GLY A 286 -6.17 -14.04 -2.13
N GLU A 287 -6.09 -15.18 -2.81
CA GLU A 287 -4.84 -15.96 -2.93
C GLU A 287 -3.73 -15.16 -3.62
N ALA A 288 -4.08 -14.32 -4.59
CA ALA A 288 -3.15 -13.53 -5.36
C ALA A 288 -2.68 -12.25 -4.65
N SER A 289 -3.29 -11.88 -3.51
CA SER A 289 -2.90 -10.66 -2.79
C SER A 289 -1.58 -10.88 -2.05
N PRO A 290 -0.50 -10.14 -2.38
CA PRO A 290 0.77 -10.29 -1.70
C PRO A 290 0.69 -9.95 -0.20
N ALA A 291 1.50 -10.60 0.62
CA ALA A 291 1.54 -10.33 2.06
C ALA A 291 2.09 -8.93 2.39
N TRP A 292 2.85 -8.33 1.50
CA TRP A 292 3.46 -6.99 1.64
C TRP A 292 2.61 -5.84 1.11
N THR A 293 1.36 -6.08 0.69
CA THR A 293 0.50 -5.06 0.07
C THR A 293 0.34 -3.81 0.94
N CYS A 294 0.20 -3.95 2.26
CA CYS A 294 0.07 -2.81 3.17
C CYS A 294 1.35 -1.95 3.19
N ALA A 295 2.53 -2.57 3.25
CA ALA A 295 3.82 -1.87 3.21
C ALA A 295 4.03 -1.17 1.87
N GLN A 296 3.67 -1.81 0.76
CA GLN A 296 3.71 -1.23 -0.58
C GLN A 296 2.81 0.01 -0.69
N GLN A 297 1.58 -0.05 -0.15
CA GLN A 297 0.70 1.13 -0.07
C GLN A 297 1.29 2.26 0.77
N GLY A 298 2.03 1.94 1.83
CA GLY A 298 2.74 2.94 2.63
C GLY A 298 3.80 3.69 1.84
N ARG A 299 4.53 3.01 0.94
CA ARG A 299 5.48 3.66 0.03
C ARG A 299 4.76 4.58 -0.96
N VAL A 300 3.61 4.16 -1.52
CA VAL A 300 2.75 5.03 -2.33
C VAL A 300 2.31 6.25 -1.54
N ALA A 301 1.77 6.04 -0.34
CA ALA A 301 1.29 7.12 0.51
C ALA A 301 2.40 8.14 0.84
N TYR A 302 3.61 7.66 1.15
CA TYR A 302 4.74 8.55 1.40
C TYR A 302 5.17 9.33 0.15
N SER A 303 5.21 8.68 -1.03
CA SER A 303 5.56 9.35 -2.29
C SER A 303 4.62 10.52 -2.63
N VAL A 304 3.33 10.38 -2.25
CA VAL A 304 2.30 11.40 -2.48
C VAL A 304 2.29 12.45 -1.38
N MET A 305 2.27 12.02 -0.11
CA MET A 305 2.01 12.89 1.05
C MET A 305 3.27 13.45 1.72
N GLN A 306 4.45 12.88 1.46
CA GLN A 306 5.75 13.39 1.90
C GLN A 306 5.82 13.70 3.41
N GLY A 307 5.39 12.75 4.23
CA GLY A 307 5.40 12.86 5.70
C GLY A 307 4.16 13.50 6.32
N ARG A 308 3.23 14.06 5.52
CA ARG A 308 1.92 14.47 6.03
C ARG A 308 1.13 13.26 6.53
N THR A 309 0.02 13.49 7.22
CA THR A 309 -0.77 12.43 7.86
C THR A 309 -1.27 11.39 6.87
N THR A 310 -0.86 10.14 7.08
CA THR A 310 -1.30 8.97 6.33
C THR A 310 -1.70 7.85 7.26
N THR A 311 -2.74 7.11 6.89
CA THR A 311 -3.22 5.96 7.66
C THR A 311 -3.41 4.75 6.75
N SER A 312 -3.34 3.55 7.32
CA SER A 312 -3.80 2.32 6.67
C SER A 312 -4.89 1.67 7.49
N VAL A 313 -5.99 1.34 6.82
CA VAL A 313 -7.13 0.66 7.43
C VAL A 313 -6.82 -0.82 7.60
N VAL A 314 -6.80 -1.28 8.84
CA VAL A 314 -6.64 -2.69 9.20
C VAL A 314 -7.99 -3.20 9.70
N GLY A 315 -8.63 -4.08 8.95
CA GLY A 315 -9.91 -4.67 9.37
C GLY A 315 -9.72 -5.69 10.51
N SER A 316 -10.62 -5.67 11.47
CA SER A 316 -10.62 -6.63 12.58
C SER A 316 -11.14 -8.02 12.20
N TRP A 317 -11.89 -8.12 11.10
CA TRP A 317 -12.59 -9.32 10.64
C TRP A 317 -11.76 -10.16 9.68
N ALA A 318 -12.13 -11.43 9.57
CA ALA A 318 -11.50 -12.36 8.64
C ALA A 318 -11.83 -12.00 7.17
N THR A 319 -10.79 -12.03 6.33
CA THR A 319 -10.86 -11.80 4.88
C THR A 319 -10.19 -12.97 4.14
N GLY A 320 -10.29 -13.00 2.84
CA GLY A 320 -9.68 -14.04 2.02
C GLY A 320 -10.54 -14.36 0.78
N GLY A 321 -11.03 -13.31 0.10
CA GLY A 321 -12.01 -13.45 -0.99
C GLY A 321 -13.46 -13.50 -0.49
N ILE A 322 -13.67 -14.03 0.72
CA ILE A 322 -14.94 -13.98 1.44
C ILE A 322 -14.72 -13.15 2.71
N LYS A 323 -15.68 -12.26 3.02
CA LYS A 323 -15.60 -11.37 4.18
C LYS A 323 -16.49 -11.90 5.31
N TRP A 324 -15.88 -12.56 6.30
CA TRP A 324 -16.57 -12.97 7.54
C TRP A 324 -16.53 -11.83 8.56
N ARG A 325 -17.46 -10.90 8.44
CA ARG A 325 -17.43 -9.66 9.22
C ARG A 325 -17.64 -9.84 10.73
N ASN A 326 -18.21 -10.95 11.15
CA ASN A 326 -18.51 -11.26 12.55
C ASN A 326 -17.46 -12.17 13.21
N THR A 327 -16.36 -12.47 12.53
CA THR A 327 -15.25 -13.27 13.08
C THR A 327 -13.93 -12.54 12.92
N ALA A 328 -13.07 -12.69 13.92
CA ALA A 328 -11.77 -12.03 13.94
C ALA A 328 -10.80 -12.63 12.90
N LYS A 329 -10.03 -11.76 12.27
CA LYS A 329 -8.82 -12.11 11.51
C LYS A 329 -7.80 -12.80 12.44
N SER A 330 -6.93 -13.62 11.87
CA SER A 330 -5.85 -14.22 12.65
C SER A 330 -5.00 -13.15 13.36
N HIS A 331 -4.52 -13.47 14.55
CA HIS A 331 -3.62 -12.57 15.29
C HIS A 331 -2.37 -12.25 14.47
N ALA A 332 -1.78 -13.25 13.81
CA ALA A 332 -0.59 -13.09 13.00
C ALA A 332 -0.79 -12.12 11.82
N GLU A 333 -1.91 -12.22 11.10
CA GLU A 333 -2.20 -11.31 10.00
C GLU A 333 -2.49 -9.90 10.50
N THR A 334 -3.29 -9.75 11.56
CA THR A 334 -3.58 -8.44 12.15
C THR A 334 -2.29 -7.74 12.59
N THR A 335 -1.41 -8.44 13.30
CA THR A 335 -0.14 -7.88 13.78
C THR A 335 0.79 -7.49 12.64
N LEU A 336 0.89 -8.34 11.60
CA LEU A 336 1.73 -8.03 10.45
C LEU A 336 1.22 -6.80 9.68
N TRP A 337 -0.09 -6.65 9.49
CA TRP A 337 -0.67 -5.46 8.84
C TRP A 337 -0.40 -4.19 9.64
N MET A 338 -0.56 -4.25 10.97
CA MET A 338 -0.22 -3.11 11.85
C MET A 338 1.28 -2.79 11.80
N ALA A 339 2.14 -3.81 11.80
CA ALA A 339 3.59 -3.65 11.70
C ALA A 339 4.02 -3.02 10.37
N GLN A 340 3.49 -3.49 9.24
CA GLN A 340 3.70 -2.90 7.92
C GLN A 340 3.28 -1.43 7.88
N THR A 341 2.12 -1.13 8.46
CA THR A 341 1.59 0.25 8.56
C THR A 341 2.59 1.15 9.25
N VAL A 342 3.07 0.77 10.45
CA VAL A 342 4.01 1.61 11.22
C VAL A 342 5.38 1.69 10.54
N ALA A 343 5.88 0.55 10.05
CA ALA A 343 7.20 0.49 9.40
C ALA A 343 7.27 1.39 8.17
N SER A 344 6.19 1.48 7.40
CA SER A 344 6.11 2.31 6.19
C SER A 344 5.76 3.79 6.45
N GLY A 345 5.72 4.22 7.72
CA GLY A 345 5.50 5.62 8.10
C GLY A 345 4.03 6.03 8.24
N MET A 346 3.10 5.10 8.08
CA MET A 346 1.68 5.36 8.26
C MET A 346 1.24 5.17 9.73
N ARG A 347 0.04 5.64 10.05
CA ARG A 347 -0.62 5.44 11.33
C ARG A 347 -1.66 4.33 11.20
N VAL A 348 -1.75 3.46 12.21
CA VAL A 348 -2.71 2.35 12.18
C VAL A 348 -4.12 2.88 12.41
N TRP A 349 -5.00 2.51 11.49
CA TRP A 349 -6.44 2.72 11.60
C TRP A 349 -7.10 1.36 11.75
N TYR A 350 -7.49 1.02 12.99
CA TYR A 350 -8.11 -0.25 13.29
C TYR A 350 -9.63 -0.15 13.16
N HIS A 351 -10.20 -0.92 12.26
CA HIS A 351 -11.60 -0.83 11.86
C HIS A 351 -12.41 -2.00 12.41
N TRP A 352 -13.46 -1.67 13.14
CA TRP A 352 -14.44 -2.61 13.71
C TRP A 352 -15.78 -2.45 13.01
N LEU A 353 -16.48 -3.56 12.82
CA LEU A 353 -17.83 -3.59 12.26
C LEU A 353 -18.83 -3.85 13.36
N GLY A 354 -19.99 -3.25 13.20
CA GLY A 354 -21.22 -3.25 13.98
C GLY A 354 -21.26 -4.23 15.13
N ALA A 355 -21.37 -3.71 16.29
CA ALA A 355 -21.48 -4.54 17.47
C ALA A 355 -22.87 -5.09 17.54
N GLN A 356 -23.09 -6.28 17.04
CA GLN A 356 -24.38 -6.93 17.15
C GLN A 356 -24.78 -7.15 18.61
N THR A 357 -23.79 -7.31 19.51
CA THR A 357 -24.01 -7.41 20.95
C THR A 357 -22.81 -6.79 21.67
N GLY A 358 -23.03 -5.68 22.38
CA GLY A 358 -21.97 -5.04 23.17
C GLY A 358 -20.71 -4.74 22.34
N LEU A 359 -19.63 -5.47 22.59
CA LEU A 359 -18.36 -5.38 21.85
C LEU A 359 -18.23 -6.41 20.72
N GLY A 360 -19.31 -7.05 20.30
CA GLY A 360 -19.35 -8.17 19.37
C GLY A 360 -19.08 -9.51 20.05
N GLU A 361 -19.50 -10.60 19.41
CA GLU A 361 -19.37 -11.96 19.97
C GLU A 361 -17.93 -12.49 19.90
N ASP A 362 -17.20 -12.20 18.83
CA ASP A 362 -15.81 -12.59 18.68
C ASP A 362 -14.87 -11.45 19.10
N ARG A 363 -14.30 -11.59 20.29
CA ARG A 363 -13.42 -10.58 20.89
C ARG A 363 -11.93 -10.84 20.67
N ARG A 364 -11.53 -11.81 19.88
CA ARG A 364 -10.11 -12.12 19.60
C ARG A 364 -9.38 -10.94 18.94
N TRP A 365 -10.08 -10.13 18.15
CA TRP A 365 -9.56 -8.91 17.55
C TRP A 365 -9.04 -7.90 18.59
N TRP A 366 -9.74 -7.80 19.72
CA TRP A 366 -9.40 -6.84 20.77
C TRP A 366 -8.00 -7.10 21.35
N LYS A 367 -7.66 -8.37 21.61
CA LYS A 367 -6.33 -8.73 22.14
C LYS A 367 -5.21 -8.31 21.17
N ALA A 368 -5.35 -8.58 19.87
CA ALA A 368 -4.35 -8.21 18.87
C ALA A 368 -4.14 -6.69 18.81
N GLY A 369 -5.24 -5.93 18.74
CA GLY A 369 -5.19 -4.46 18.73
C GLY A 369 -4.62 -3.87 20.00
N ARG A 370 -5.05 -4.36 21.19
CA ARG A 370 -4.56 -3.90 22.49
C ARG A 370 -3.05 -4.12 22.63
N ASP A 371 -2.59 -5.32 22.37
CA ASP A 371 -1.19 -5.69 22.57
C ASP A 371 -0.28 -4.85 21.67
N PHE A 372 -0.70 -4.60 20.42
CA PHE A 372 0.07 -3.77 19.48
C PHE A 372 0.00 -2.27 19.83
N PHE A 373 -1.17 -1.72 20.09
CA PHE A 373 -1.34 -0.30 20.35
C PHE A 373 -0.72 0.13 21.67
N GLN A 374 -0.83 -0.69 22.72
CA GLN A 374 -0.17 -0.42 24.01
C GLN A 374 1.36 -0.54 23.88
N TRP A 375 1.87 -1.47 23.09
CA TRP A 375 3.29 -1.53 22.78
C TRP A 375 3.74 -0.27 22.05
N GLN A 376 3.06 0.12 20.99
CA GLN A 376 3.37 1.33 20.23
C GLN A 376 3.36 2.57 21.11
N ALA A 377 2.33 2.71 21.99
CA ALA A 377 2.20 3.86 22.89
C ALA A 377 3.38 4.01 23.85
N ARG A 378 3.99 2.91 24.31
CA ARG A 378 5.21 2.98 25.13
C ARG A 378 6.43 3.49 24.37
N HIS A 379 6.39 3.44 23.04
CA HIS A 379 7.52 3.77 22.16
C HIS A 379 7.22 4.87 21.16
N ASP A 380 6.13 5.65 21.35
CA ASP A 380 5.63 6.67 20.39
C ASP A 380 6.73 7.63 19.88
N ARG A 381 7.72 7.97 20.72
CA ARG A 381 8.85 8.83 20.35
C ARG A 381 9.68 8.28 19.17
N HIS A 382 9.77 6.96 19.02
CA HIS A 382 10.53 6.31 17.97
C HIS A 382 9.72 6.16 16.67
N PHE A 383 8.42 6.46 16.70
CA PHE A 383 7.52 6.49 15.56
C PHE A 383 7.19 7.91 15.07
N THR A 384 7.98 8.90 15.50
CA THR A 384 7.93 10.26 14.98
C THR A 384 8.97 10.41 13.88
N TYR A 385 8.56 10.07 12.66
CA TYR A 385 9.43 10.01 11.49
C TYR A 385 9.67 11.39 10.90
N ARG A 386 10.93 11.70 10.59
CA ARG A 386 11.35 12.91 9.89
C ARG A 386 11.53 12.68 8.40
N ARG A 387 12.31 11.67 8.04
CA ARG A 387 12.56 11.29 6.65
C ARG A 387 13.02 9.82 6.55
N PRO A 388 12.75 9.14 5.42
CA PRO A 388 13.33 7.84 5.15
C PRO A 388 14.80 7.98 4.73
N ILE A 389 15.59 6.94 4.98
CA ILE A 389 17.05 6.94 4.80
C ILE A 389 17.46 6.28 3.48
N ALA A 390 16.54 5.68 2.71
CA ALA A 390 16.86 4.98 1.47
C ALA A 390 17.60 5.85 0.45
N ASN A 391 18.59 5.24 -0.23
CA ASN A 391 19.32 5.83 -1.38
C ASN A 391 18.92 5.21 -2.73
N LEU A 392 17.96 4.28 -2.74
CA LEU A 392 17.35 3.66 -3.91
C LEU A 392 15.91 4.16 -4.05
N GLY A 393 15.59 4.76 -5.19
CA GLY A 393 14.23 5.19 -5.53
C GLY A 393 13.63 4.30 -6.62
N VAL A 394 12.37 3.92 -6.47
CA VAL A 394 11.58 3.24 -7.51
C VAL A 394 10.52 4.20 -8.01
N VAL A 395 10.56 4.54 -9.28
CA VAL A 395 9.57 5.46 -9.88
C VAL A 395 8.23 4.74 -9.96
N TRP A 396 7.28 5.24 -9.20
CA TRP A 396 5.89 4.80 -9.29
C TRP A 396 5.15 5.68 -10.29
N ALA A 397 4.86 5.10 -11.46
CA ALA A 397 4.11 5.73 -12.52
C ALA A 397 2.62 5.43 -12.39
N GLN A 398 1.82 6.47 -12.28
CA GLN A 398 0.37 6.38 -12.11
C GLN A 398 -0.40 6.47 -13.43
N ARG A 399 0.08 7.27 -14.39
CA ARG A 399 -0.54 7.46 -15.72
C ARG A 399 -0.74 6.15 -16.48
N PRO A 400 0.20 5.17 -16.48
CA PRO A 400 -0.01 3.90 -17.17
C PRO A 400 -1.27 3.15 -16.75
N ASN A 401 -1.72 3.30 -15.50
CA ASN A 401 -2.95 2.67 -15.03
C ASN A 401 -4.21 3.16 -15.79
N ALA A 402 -4.15 4.35 -16.35
CA ALA A 402 -5.27 4.99 -17.04
C ALA A 402 -5.16 4.95 -18.58
N PHE A 403 -3.94 5.07 -19.14
CA PHE A 403 -3.75 5.36 -20.55
C PHE A 403 -2.88 4.34 -21.31
N TYR A 404 -2.35 3.32 -20.63
CA TYR A 404 -1.43 2.38 -21.23
C TYR A 404 -1.87 0.94 -21.00
N SER A 405 -1.80 0.13 -22.05
CA SER A 405 -2.02 -1.31 -22.01
C SER A 405 -0.78 -2.00 -22.57
N PRO A 406 0.03 -2.65 -21.73
CA PRO A 406 1.24 -3.30 -22.20
C PRO A 406 0.90 -4.49 -23.11
N PRO A 407 1.75 -4.81 -24.10
CA PRO A 407 1.62 -6.03 -24.90
C PRO A 407 1.47 -7.26 -24.00
N GLY A 408 0.59 -8.20 -24.41
CA GLY A 408 0.32 -9.44 -23.64
C GLY A 408 -0.44 -9.23 -22.34
N ALA A 409 -1.18 -8.14 -22.21
CA ALA A 409 -2.11 -7.94 -21.10
C ALA A 409 -3.20 -9.02 -21.11
N VAL A 410 -3.24 -9.83 -20.05
CA VAL A 410 -4.25 -10.88 -19.84
C VAL A 410 -5.31 -10.47 -18.82
N THR A 411 -5.14 -9.30 -18.21
CA THR A 411 -6.01 -8.72 -17.20
C THR A 411 -6.52 -7.35 -17.70
N SER A 412 -7.35 -6.69 -16.88
CA SER A 412 -7.72 -5.31 -17.18
C SER A 412 -6.47 -4.42 -17.31
N GLN A 413 -6.55 -3.39 -18.12
CA GLN A 413 -5.46 -2.42 -18.39
C GLN A 413 -4.73 -2.00 -17.11
N ARG A 414 -5.48 -1.62 -16.07
CA ARG A 414 -4.96 -1.22 -14.77
C ARG A 414 -4.09 -2.29 -14.11
N HIS A 415 -4.54 -3.53 -14.08
CA HIS A 415 -3.79 -4.62 -13.47
C HIS A 415 -2.57 -5.01 -14.29
N ALA A 416 -2.68 -4.99 -15.62
CA ALA A 416 -1.57 -5.30 -16.50
C ALA A 416 -0.41 -4.28 -16.37
N ALA A 417 -0.71 -2.99 -16.22
CA ALA A 417 0.31 -1.97 -15.98
C ALA A 417 1.03 -2.16 -14.63
N GLN A 418 0.33 -2.70 -13.63
CA GLN A 418 0.90 -2.93 -12.29
C GLN A 418 1.84 -4.15 -12.23
N GLU A 419 1.74 -5.12 -13.14
CA GLU A 419 2.51 -6.36 -13.07
C GLU A 419 4.04 -6.13 -13.00
N PHE A 420 4.53 -5.05 -13.63
CA PHE A 420 5.94 -4.67 -13.58
C PHE A 420 6.37 -4.26 -12.16
N MET A 421 5.58 -3.43 -11.50
CA MET A 421 5.84 -3.04 -10.11
C MET A 421 5.64 -4.22 -9.16
N GLN A 422 4.64 -5.06 -9.38
CA GLN A 422 4.40 -6.27 -8.58
C GLN A 422 5.56 -7.26 -8.71
N GLY A 423 6.18 -7.36 -9.88
CA GLY A 423 7.34 -8.23 -10.09
C GLY A 423 8.63 -7.67 -9.49
N LEU A 424 8.85 -6.38 -9.61
CA LEU A 424 10.03 -5.75 -9.04
C LEU A 424 10.03 -5.77 -7.50
N TYR A 425 8.86 -5.58 -6.88
CA TYR A 425 8.76 -5.43 -5.43
C TYR A 425 9.34 -6.63 -4.64
N PRO A 426 8.93 -7.90 -4.91
CA PRO A 426 9.53 -9.06 -4.24
C PRO A 426 11.01 -9.23 -4.57
N VAL A 427 11.47 -8.88 -5.76
CA VAL A 427 12.90 -8.91 -6.13
C VAL A 427 13.71 -8.02 -5.19
N LEU A 428 13.23 -6.80 -4.94
CA LEU A 428 13.90 -5.86 -4.02
C LEU A 428 13.80 -6.33 -2.56
N LEU A 429 12.67 -6.90 -2.17
CA LEU A 429 12.42 -7.41 -0.83
C LEU A 429 13.35 -8.60 -0.52
N GLU A 430 13.39 -9.61 -1.41
CA GLU A 430 14.26 -10.78 -1.29
C GLU A 430 15.75 -10.37 -1.31
N GLY A 431 16.10 -9.37 -2.13
CA GLY A 431 17.43 -8.78 -2.16
C GLY A 431 17.79 -7.91 -0.95
N ARG A 432 16.84 -7.70 -0.02
CA ARG A 432 16.95 -6.89 1.20
C ARG A 432 17.36 -5.45 0.95
N PHE A 433 16.89 -4.88 -0.16
CA PHE A 433 17.15 -3.48 -0.49
C PHE A 433 16.29 -2.54 0.35
N LEU A 434 16.89 -1.44 0.78
CA LEU A 434 16.18 -0.31 1.37
C LEU A 434 15.83 0.67 0.26
N PHE A 435 14.54 0.88 0.00
CA PHE A 435 14.07 1.70 -1.12
C PHE A 435 12.81 2.51 -0.77
N ASP A 436 12.61 3.60 -1.50
CA ASP A 436 11.40 4.41 -1.48
C ASP A 436 10.70 4.36 -2.82
N PHE A 437 9.39 4.68 -2.85
CA PHE A 437 8.74 5.06 -4.09
C PHE A 437 8.89 6.56 -4.35
N VAL A 438 9.09 6.90 -5.62
CA VAL A 438 9.15 8.26 -6.14
C VAL A 438 7.99 8.42 -7.13
N HIS A 439 7.09 9.37 -6.87
CA HIS A 439 5.99 9.62 -7.81
C HIS A 439 6.55 10.14 -9.14
N GLU A 440 5.97 9.73 -10.28
CA GLU A 440 6.44 10.12 -11.62
C GLU A 440 6.51 11.64 -11.85
N GLU A 441 5.77 12.43 -11.07
CA GLU A 441 5.80 13.89 -11.14
C GLU A 441 6.88 14.53 -10.22
N ASP A 442 7.59 13.75 -9.43
CA ASP A 442 8.62 14.23 -8.48
C ASP A 442 10.05 13.95 -8.96
N LEU A 443 10.33 14.09 -10.26
CA LEU A 443 11.65 13.82 -10.85
C LEU A 443 12.58 15.03 -10.87
N SER A 444 12.27 16.10 -10.15
CA SER A 444 13.14 17.29 -10.06
C SER A 444 14.47 16.97 -9.34
N ALA A 445 15.53 17.68 -9.69
CA ALA A 445 16.85 17.49 -9.08
C ALA A 445 16.84 17.63 -7.55
N GLU A 446 16.01 18.52 -6.99
CA GLU A 446 15.84 18.66 -5.55
C GLU A 446 15.28 17.38 -4.91
N ARG A 447 14.26 16.80 -5.52
CA ARG A 447 13.61 15.56 -5.04
C ARG A 447 14.51 14.36 -5.16
N LEU A 448 15.28 14.28 -6.24
CA LEU A 448 16.12 13.13 -6.55
C LEU A 448 17.49 13.13 -5.85
N ARG A 449 17.95 14.27 -5.30
CA ARG A 449 19.32 14.42 -4.76
C ARG A 449 19.74 13.41 -3.69
N LYS A 450 18.78 12.75 -3.02
CA LYS A 450 19.07 11.76 -1.98
C LYS A 450 19.29 10.36 -2.54
N TYR A 451 18.88 10.12 -3.79
CA TYR A 451 18.99 8.81 -4.40
C TYR A 451 20.28 8.67 -5.20
N ASP A 452 20.97 7.55 -5.02
CA ASP A 452 22.08 7.14 -5.86
C ASP A 452 21.58 6.41 -7.12
N VAL A 453 20.45 5.70 -7.01
CA VAL A 453 19.85 4.90 -8.08
C VAL A 453 18.36 5.16 -8.17
N LEU A 454 17.85 5.26 -9.41
CA LEU A 454 16.42 5.18 -9.71
C LEU A 454 16.13 3.93 -10.56
N ILE A 455 15.03 3.26 -10.23
CA ILE A 455 14.49 2.15 -11.03
C ILE A 455 13.18 2.62 -11.67
N LEU A 456 13.06 2.42 -12.97
CA LEU A 456 11.87 2.74 -13.77
C LEU A 456 11.28 1.43 -14.31
N PRO A 457 10.42 0.72 -13.54
CA PRO A 457 9.83 -0.53 -13.99
C PRO A 457 8.74 -0.25 -15.04
N ASN A 458 9.12 -0.38 -16.31
CA ASN A 458 8.26 -0.07 -17.45
C ASN A 458 7.48 1.26 -17.31
N VAL A 459 8.18 2.35 -16.98
CA VAL A 459 7.57 3.69 -16.98
C VAL A 459 7.39 4.13 -18.44
N ALA A 460 6.41 3.52 -19.09
CA ALA A 460 6.20 3.65 -20.54
C ALA A 460 5.87 5.09 -20.96
N LEU A 461 5.12 5.82 -20.14
CA LEU A 461 4.67 7.18 -20.42
C LEU A 461 5.56 8.21 -19.72
N LEU A 462 6.32 8.98 -20.50
CA LEU A 462 7.16 10.08 -19.99
C LEU A 462 6.99 11.32 -20.88
N SER A 463 6.85 12.49 -20.26
CA SER A 463 6.94 13.77 -20.97
C SER A 463 8.40 14.08 -21.33
N ASP A 464 8.62 15.00 -22.27
CA ASP A 464 9.96 15.46 -22.63
C ASP A 464 10.67 16.14 -21.43
N ALA A 465 9.90 16.83 -20.58
CA ALA A 465 10.42 17.42 -19.34
C ALA A 465 10.92 16.34 -18.38
N GLN A 466 10.18 15.25 -18.19
CA GLN A 466 10.60 14.13 -17.34
C GLN A 466 11.83 13.42 -17.92
N CYS A 467 11.90 13.25 -19.24
CA CYS A 467 13.11 12.72 -19.90
C CYS A 467 14.33 13.63 -19.63
N GLY A 468 14.15 14.96 -19.71
CA GLY A 468 15.20 15.93 -19.37
C GLY A 468 15.63 15.88 -17.89
N GLN A 469 14.69 15.67 -16.97
CA GLN A 469 14.98 15.53 -15.55
C GLN A 469 15.78 14.25 -15.25
N LEU A 470 15.46 13.14 -15.90
CA LEU A 470 16.22 11.87 -15.78
C LEU A 470 17.63 12.01 -16.37
N GLN A 471 17.79 12.73 -17.50
CA GLN A 471 19.10 13.07 -18.05
C GLN A 471 19.92 13.89 -17.03
N ALA A 472 19.32 14.94 -16.46
CA ALA A 472 20.00 15.77 -15.45
C ALA A 472 20.40 14.98 -14.20
N PHE A 473 19.57 14.00 -13.78
CA PHE A 473 19.89 13.11 -12.67
C PHE A 473 21.15 12.26 -12.97
N THR A 474 21.26 11.70 -14.18
CA THR A 474 22.44 10.93 -14.59
C THR A 474 23.68 11.79 -14.77
N ASP A 475 23.53 13.00 -15.32
CA ASP A 475 24.64 13.96 -15.47
C ASP A 475 25.19 14.39 -14.11
N ALA A 476 24.36 14.40 -13.07
CA ALA A 476 24.77 14.64 -11.69
C ALA A 476 25.42 13.41 -11.02
N GLY A 477 25.53 12.27 -11.71
CA GLY A 477 26.15 11.04 -11.24
C GLY A 477 25.19 10.01 -10.65
N GLY A 478 23.88 10.21 -10.79
CA GLY A 478 22.86 9.21 -10.44
C GLY A 478 22.83 8.06 -11.45
N SER A 479 22.46 6.86 -11.01
CA SER A 479 22.38 5.65 -11.83
C SER A 479 20.94 5.25 -12.13
N LEU A 480 20.70 4.56 -13.27
CA LEU A 480 19.35 4.17 -13.69
C LEU A 480 19.26 2.67 -14.01
N LEU A 481 18.19 2.04 -13.53
CA LEU A 481 17.66 0.77 -14.07
C LEU A 481 16.34 1.06 -14.77
N THR A 482 16.23 0.72 -16.04
CA THR A 482 15.02 0.92 -16.84
C THR A 482 14.66 -0.36 -17.58
N THR A 483 13.36 -0.60 -17.78
CA THR A 483 12.91 -1.85 -18.40
C THR A 483 11.89 -1.59 -19.51
N PHE A 484 11.83 -2.51 -20.45
CA PHE A 484 10.84 -2.67 -21.49
C PHE A 484 10.55 -1.39 -22.29
N GLU A 485 9.30 -0.92 -22.29
CA GLU A 485 8.85 0.23 -23.11
C GLU A 485 9.06 1.59 -22.41
N THR A 486 9.91 1.67 -21.36
CA THR A 486 10.15 2.93 -20.64
C THR A 486 10.46 4.09 -21.58
N GLY A 487 9.57 5.11 -21.59
CA GLY A 487 9.72 6.32 -22.40
C GLY A 487 9.40 6.17 -23.89
N LEU A 488 8.73 5.09 -24.32
CA LEU A 488 8.24 4.94 -25.69
C LEU A 488 6.97 5.74 -26.00
N PHE A 489 6.30 6.26 -24.99
CA PHE A 489 5.08 7.05 -25.16
C PHE A 489 5.21 8.40 -24.48
N THR A 490 4.46 9.39 -25.00
CA THR A 490 4.29 10.66 -24.30
C THR A 490 3.45 10.48 -23.04
N GLU A 491 3.37 11.50 -22.20
CA GLU A 491 2.55 11.51 -20.99
C GLU A 491 1.05 11.30 -21.22
N THR A 492 0.59 11.50 -22.47
CA THR A 492 -0.80 11.29 -22.88
C THR A 492 -1.04 9.95 -23.58
N GLY A 493 0.01 9.11 -23.71
CA GLY A 493 -0.09 7.79 -24.35
C GLY A 493 0.13 7.79 -25.86
N ALA A 494 0.54 8.92 -26.46
CA ALA A 494 0.90 8.94 -27.88
C ALA A 494 2.27 8.25 -28.10
N ALA A 495 2.33 7.32 -29.06
CA ALA A 495 3.56 6.60 -29.37
C ALA A 495 4.65 7.54 -29.91
N ARG A 496 5.89 7.34 -29.48
CA ARG A 496 7.07 8.00 -30.03
C ARG A 496 7.69 7.14 -31.14
N GLY A 497 8.44 7.76 -32.02
CA GLY A 497 9.22 7.03 -33.06
C GLY A 497 10.37 6.23 -32.45
N ASP A 498 10.94 6.70 -31.34
CA ASP A 498 12.00 6.06 -30.55
C ASP A 498 11.84 6.43 -29.09
N PHE A 499 12.70 5.93 -28.20
CA PHE A 499 12.68 6.26 -26.77
C PHE A 499 12.92 7.75 -26.53
N GLY A 500 12.12 8.37 -25.67
CA GLY A 500 12.43 9.69 -25.13
C GLY A 500 13.76 9.74 -24.36
N LEU A 501 14.27 8.57 -23.96
CA LEU A 501 15.54 8.35 -23.26
C LEU A 501 16.63 7.74 -24.16
N GLN A 502 16.49 7.77 -25.49
CA GLN A 502 17.39 7.15 -26.45
C GLN A 502 18.87 7.47 -26.19
N LYS A 503 19.17 8.74 -25.95
CA LYS A 503 20.55 9.19 -25.69
C LYS A 503 21.13 8.59 -24.41
N LEU A 504 20.30 8.46 -23.39
CA LEU A 504 20.69 7.81 -22.12
C LEU A 504 20.93 6.32 -22.34
N PHE A 505 20.03 5.64 -23.00
CA PHE A 505 20.17 4.21 -23.26
C PHE A 505 21.38 3.90 -24.15
N GLY A 506 21.74 4.78 -25.08
CA GLY A 506 22.68 4.49 -26.13
C GLY A 506 22.15 3.40 -27.08
N ALA A 507 20.84 3.26 -27.12
CA ALA A 507 20.13 2.27 -27.91
C ALA A 507 18.91 2.93 -28.58
N SER A 508 18.56 2.44 -29.76
CA SER A 508 17.39 2.86 -30.54
C SER A 508 16.49 1.69 -30.80
N ARG A 509 15.18 1.95 -30.80
CA ARG A 509 14.17 0.97 -31.22
C ARG A 509 14.43 0.56 -32.67
N SER A 510 14.48 -0.74 -32.95
CA SER A 510 14.74 -1.29 -34.29
C SER A 510 13.58 -2.07 -34.88
N GLY A 511 12.45 -2.19 -34.15
CA GLY A 511 11.28 -2.92 -34.64
C GLY A 511 10.12 -2.87 -33.67
N GLU A 512 9.04 -3.59 -34.00
CA GLU A 512 7.87 -3.75 -33.14
C GLU A 512 8.17 -4.71 -31.99
N VAL A 513 7.43 -4.59 -30.88
CA VAL A 513 7.55 -5.49 -29.73
C VAL A 513 7.36 -6.93 -30.17
N GLN A 514 8.31 -7.78 -29.84
CA GLN A 514 8.29 -9.22 -30.12
C GLN A 514 7.71 -9.96 -28.92
N GLY A 515 6.77 -10.88 -29.14
CA GLY A 515 6.11 -11.71 -28.13
C GLY A 515 4.61 -11.90 -28.39
N PRO A 516 3.89 -12.69 -27.59
CA PRO A 516 4.45 -13.53 -26.53
C PRO A 516 5.36 -14.60 -27.12
N ILE A 517 6.50 -14.71 -26.51
CA ILE A 517 7.35 -15.84 -26.83
C ILE A 517 6.64 -17.05 -26.26
N ALA A 518 6.18 -17.92 -27.16
CA ALA A 518 5.24 -19.02 -26.93
C ALA A 518 5.49 -19.80 -25.63
N ASN A 519 4.66 -20.76 -25.31
CA ASN A 519 4.55 -21.53 -24.04
C ASN A 519 5.87 -22.00 -23.39
N TYR A 520 7.02 -21.77 -23.97
CA TYR A 520 8.32 -22.28 -23.52
C TYR A 520 9.36 -21.21 -23.22
N GLY A 521 8.96 -19.94 -23.14
CA GLY A 521 9.83 -18.85 -22.77
C GLY A 521 10.94 -18.51 -23.79
N SER A 522 11.56 -17.38 -23.62
CA SER A 522 12.79 -17.01 -24.28
C SER A 522 13.98 -17.30 -23.39
N TYR A 523 15.17 -17.14 -23.93
CA TYR A 523 16.42 -17.21 -23.19
C TYR A 523 17.21 -15.95 -23.43
N ALA A 524 18.11 -15.64 -22.49
CA ALA A 524 19.21 -14.72 -22.69
C ALA A 524 20.51 -15.52 -22.64
N ARG A 525 21.37 -15.30 -23.64
CA ARG A 525 22.66 -15.93 -23.73
C ARG A 525 23.73 -15.04 -23.10
N ILE A 526 24.61 -15.62 -22.31
CA ILE A 526 25.77 -14.96 -21.73
C ILE A 526 26.89 -14.93 -22.79
N GLU A 527 27.26 -13.74 -23.22
CA GLU A 527 28.30 -13.51 -24.23
C GLU A 527 29.67 -13.26 -23.58
N HIS A 528 29.70 -12.55 -22.47
CA HIS A 528 30.91 -12.29 -21.70
C HIS A 528 30.59 -12.01 -20.22
N ALA A 529 31.60 -12.16 -19.37
CA ALA A 529 31.47 -11.95 -17.93
C ALA A 529 31.20 -10.49 -17.57
N HIS A 530 30.31 -10.26 -16.60
CA HIS A 530 30.02 -8.95 -16.02
C HIS A 530 29.51 -9.10 -14.58
N GLU A 531 29.67 -8.08 -13.72
CA GLU A 531 29.22 -8.11 -12.32
C GLU A 531 27.75 -8.46 -12.15
N ILE A 532 26.87 -8.06 -13.08
CA ILE A 532 25.44 -8.41 -13.03
C ILE A 532 25.17 -9.91 -13.21
N LEU A 533 26.15 -10.66 -13.68
CA LEU A 533 26.08 -12.11 -13.91
C LEU A 533 26.68 -12.94 -12.78
N THR A 534 26.98 -12.34 -11.65
CA THR A 534 27.47 -13.06 -10.46
C THR A 534 26.48 -14.17 -10.07
N GLY A 535 26.98 -15.41 -9.94
CA GLY A 535 26.18 -16.59 -9.62
C GLY A 535 25.64 -17.35 -10.83
N PHE A 536 26.07 -16.96 -12.06
CA PHE A 536 25.73 -17.67 -13.31
C PHE A 536 26.97 -18.34 -13.97
N ASP A 537 27.98 -18.68 -13.16
CA ASP A 537 29.27 -19.16 -13.66
C ASP A 537 29.16 -20.50 -14.40
N ASP A 538 28.19 -21.34 -14.06
CA ASP A 538 28.02 -22.69 -14.61
C ASP A 538 26.98 -22.76 -15.75
N THR A 539 26.55 -21.62 -16.30
CA THR A 539 25.58 -21.60 -17.40
C THR A 539 25.97 -20.61 -18.50
N HIS A 540 25.54 -20.92 -19.72
CA HIS A 540 25.63 -20.01 -20.85
C HIS A 540 24.29 -19.36 -21.20
N TRP A 541 23.21 -19.86 -20.65
CA TRP A 541 21.86 -19.41 -20.92
C TRP A 541 21.09 -19.22 -19.61
N ILE A 542 20.32 -18.15 -19.54
CA ILE A 542 19.39 -17.89 -18.47
C ILE A 542 18.00 -17.66 -19.06
N PRO A 543 16.92 -17.79 -18.29
CA PRO A 543 15.59 -17.40 -18.73
C PRO A 543 15.56 -15.96 -19.22
N GLY A 544 14.84 -15.72 -20.33
CA GLY A 544 14.63 -14.39 -20.90
C GLY A 544 13.24 -13.84 -20.62
N ALA A 545 12.97 -12.65 -21.12
CA ALA A 545 11.69 -11.98 -21.02
C ALA A 545 10.63 -12.61 -21.95
N GLN A 546 9.35 -12.47 -21.62
CA GLN A 546 8.24 -12.92 -22.49
C GLN A 546 8.01 -11.99 -23.67
N PHE A 547 8.23 -10.70 -23.47
CA PHE A 547 8.12 -9.66 -24.51
C PHE A 547 9.41 -8.85 -24.52
N VAL A 548 9.84 -8.48 -25.73
CA VAL A 548 11.10 -7.73 -25.94
C VAL A 548 10.86 -6.62 -26.95
N VAL A 549 11.33 -5.43 -26.64
CA VAL A 549 11.47 -4.33 -27.62
C VAL A 549 12.77 -4.57 -28.39
N PRO A 550 12.75 -4.83 -29.68
CA PRO A 550 13.98 -4.95 -30.47
C PRO A 550 14.76 -3.64 -30.46
N VAL A 551 16.04 -3.69 -30.14
CA VAL A 551 16.91 -2.51 -30.13
C VAL A 551 18.24 -2.78 -30.84
N THR A 552 18.81 -1.70 -31.37
CA THR A 552 20.21 -1.63 -31.77
C THR A 552 20.96 -0.75 -30.78
N ALA A 553 22.07 -1.22 -30.29
CA ALA A 553 22.95 -0.46 -29.39
C ALA A 553 24.30 -0.21 -30.05
N ALA A 554 24.91 0.94 -29.77
CA ALA A 554 26.26 1.23 -30.20
C ALA A 554 27.29 0.62 -29.21
N GLY A 555 28.18 -0.25 -29.70
CA GLY A 555 29.31 -0.77 -28.93
C GLY A 555 29.05 -2.08 -28.17
N ASP A 556 30.13 -2.58 -27.48
CA ASP A 556 30.18 -3.90 -26.81
C ASP A 556 29.54 -3.93 -25.41
N LEU A 557 28.47 -3.19 -25.17
CA LEU A 557 27.91 -2.96 -23.85
C LEU A 557 26.81 -3.95 -23.46
N SER A 558 26.69 -5.08 -24.19
CA SER A 558 25.66 -6.07 -23.89
C SER A 558 26.26 -7.42 -23.52
N PRO A 559 26.40 -7.74 -22.23
CA PRO A 559 26.86 -9.07 -21.82
C PRO A 559 25.84 -10.18 -22.05
N LEU A 560 24.60 -9.82 -22.39
CA LEU A 560 23.47 -10.74 -22.65
C LEU A 560 22.83 -10.43 -24.00
N THR A 561 22.58 -11.47 -24.79
CA THR A 561 21.80 -11.36 -26.04
C THR A 561 20.55 -12.22 -26.00
N VAL A 562 19.52 -11.78 -26.71
CA VAL A 562 18.24 -12.51 -26.82
C VAL A 562 18.44 -13.78 -27.63
N VAL A 563 17.97 -14.90 -27.11
CA VAL A 563 17.79 -16.14 -27.87
C VAL A 563 16.29 -16.32 -28.11
N ARG A 564 15.90 -16.42 -29.37
CA ARG A 564 14.49 -16.55 -29.74
C ARG A 564 13.92 -17.88 -29.23
N SER A 565 12.66 -17.85 -28.85
CA SER A 565 11.99 -19.07 -28.38
C SER A 565 11.88 -20.09 -29.51
N ASN A 566 11.93 -21.33 -29.11
CA ASN A 566 11.68 -22.49 -29.96
C ASN A 566 10.52 -23.31 -29.37
N SER A 567 10.05 -24.30 -30.13
CA SER A 567 9.11 -25.26 -29.58
C SER A 567 9.77 -26.07 -28.47
N GLY A 568 9.12 -26.22 -27.34
CA GLY A 568 9.59 -27.07 -26.23
C GLY A 568 9.06 -28.49 -26.32
N TYR A 569 8.18 -28.78 -27.29
CA TYR A 569 7.57 -30.11 -27.50
C TYR A 569 7.16 -30.29 -28.96
N PRO A 570 7.27 -31.51 -29.53
CA PRO A 570 7.90 -32.70 -28.91
C PRO A 570 9.41 -32.49 -28.71
N PRO A 571 10.07 -33.25 -27.81
CA PRO A 571 11.48 -33.04 -27.48
C PRO A 571 12.42 -33.05 -28.71
N GLU A 572 12.09 -33.83 -29.72
CA GLU A 572 12.85 -33.93 -30.97
C GLU A 572 12.84 -32.62 -31.79
N MET A 573 11.88 -31.76 -31.52
CA MET A 573 11.72 -30.43 -32.17
C MET A 573 12.09 -29.29 -31.22
N ALA A 574 12.51 -29.58 -29.98
CA ALA A 574 12.83 -28.62 -28.96
C ALA A 574 14.32 -28.16 -29.09
N TYR A 575 14.64 -27.50 -30.19
CA TYR A 575 15.98 -26.94 -30.42
C TYR A 575 15.88 -25.53 -30.98
N THR A 576 16.86 -24.70 -30.68
CA THR A 576 16.92 -23.34 -31.21
C THR A 576 17.52 -23.32 -32.61
N LEU A 577 16.86 -22.64 -33.55
CA LEU A 577 17.34 -22.46 -34.90
C LEU A 577 18.44 -21.38 -34.98
N GLU A 578 18.42 -20.43 -34.03
CA GLU A 578 19.35 -19.30 -34.01
C GLU A 578 19.78 -19.06 -32.57
N SER A 579 20.97 -19.53 -32.21
CA SER A 579 21.53 -19.37 -30.86
C SER A 579 22.17 -18.00 -30.63
N HIS A 580 22.37 -17.20 -31.69
CA HIS A 580 22.99 -15.89 -31.66
C HIS A 580 22.18 -14.90 -32.49
N THR A 581 21.41 -14.04 -31.85
CA THR A 581 20.63 -13.01 -32.55
C THR A 581 21.38 -11.67 -32.68
N HIS A 582 22.44 -11.49 -31.90
CA HIS A 582 23.11 -10.18 -31.70
C HIS A 582 22.18 -9.09 -31.14
N GLN A 583 20.94 -9.43 -30.77
CA GLN A 583 19.98 -8.52 -30.19
C GLN A 583 20.28 -8.37 -28.70
N PRO A 584 20.56 -7.17 -28.18
CA PRO A 584 20.80 -6.98 -26.75
C PRO A 584 19.61 -7.43 -25.89
N ALA A 585 19.88 -8.23 -24.85
CA ALA A 585 18.91 -8.52 -23.76
C ALA A 585 19.08 -7.55 -22.59
N VAL A 586 20.22 -6.88 -22.52
CA VAL A 586 20.49 -5.76 -21.63
C VAL A 586 21.48 -4.81 -22.31
N VAL A 587 21.33 -3.52 -22.09
CA VAL A 587 22.32 -2.50 -22.50
C VAL A 587 22.86 -1.86 -21.23
N LEU A 588 24.19 -1.96 -21.03
CA LEU A 588 24.89 -1.39 -19.88
C LEU A 588 25.73 -0.18 -20.32
N ARG A 589 25.74 0.86 -19.52
CA ARG A 589 26.59 2.03 -19.77
C ARG A 589 27.20 2.53 -18.46
N GLU A 590 28.42 3.02 -18.56
CA GLU A 590 29.11 3.74 -17.50
C GLU A 590 29.54 5.12 -18.01
N ASN A 591 29.20 6.16 -17.27
CA ASN A 591 29.63 7.54 -17.56
C ASN A 591 30.06 8.23 -16.26
N GLY A 592 31.33 8.25 -16.00
CA GLY A 592 31.90 8.74 -14.74
C GLY A 592 31.36 7.93 -13.54
N ARG A 593 30.56 8.54 -12.68
CA ARG A 593 29.95 7.86 -11.52
C ARG A 593 28.59 7.25 -11.85
N SER A 594 27.96 7.67 -12.95
CA SER A 594 26.66 7.19 -13.36
C SER A 594 26.77 5.84 -14.04
N ARG A 595 25.93 4.89 -13.65
CA ARG A 595 25.74 3.61 -14.33
C ARG A 595 24.30 3.51 -14.82
N LEU A 596 24.12 2.90 -15.99
CA LEU A 596 22.81 2.68 -16.57
C LEU A 596 22.67 1.22 -17.00
N ALA A 597 21.53 0.60 -16.66
CA ALA A 597 21.10 -0.67 -17.19
C ALA A 597 19.72 -0.49 -17.84
N TYR A 598 19.63 -0.82 -19.11
CA TYR A 598 18.36 -0.90 -19.81
C TYR A 598 18.10 -2.34 -20.24
N PHE A 599 17.04 -2.93 -19.73
CA PHE A 599 16.51 -4.23 -20.17
C PHE A 599 15.41 -4.02 -21.20
N PRO A 600 15.61 -4.35 -22.49
CA PRO A 600 14.56 -4.27 -23.49
C PRO A 600 13.40 -5.23 -23.26
N GLY A 601 13.58 -6.22 -22.40
CA GLY A 601 12.57 -7.21 -22.03
C GLY A 601 11.73 -6.81 -20.82
N ASP A 602 10.56 -7.46 -20.68
CA ASP A 602 9.65 -7.35 -19.53
C ASP A 602 10.10 -8.26 -18.37
N ASN A 603 11.35 -8.17 -17.97
CA ASN A 603 12.02 -9.10 -17.04
C ASN A 603 11.31 -9.21 -15.69
N GLU A 604 10.95 -8.09 -15.07
CA GLU A 604 10.25 -8.08 -13.77
C GLU A 604 8.84 -8.67 -13.88
N ARG A 605 8.11 -8.39 -14.97
CA ARG A 605 6.80 -9.00 -15.23
C ARG A 605 6.94 -10.51 -15.48
N SER A 606 7.95 -10.92 -16.22
CA SER A 606 8.26 -12.33 -16.46
C SER A 606 8.62 -13.05 -15.16
N ALA A 607 9.41 -12.42 -14.28
CA ALA A 607 9.69 -12.92 -12.93
C ALA A 607 8.42 -13.07 -12.09
N TRP A 608 7.50 -12.08 -12.14
CA TRP A 608 6.21 -12.15 -11.43
C TRP A 608 5.35 -13.32 -11.88
N ARG A 609 5.22 -13.51 -13.20
CA ARG A 609 4.38 -14.54 -13.78
C ARG A 609 4.91 -15.96 -13.61
N SER A 610 6.24 -16.11 -13.62
CA SER A 610 6.89 -17.42 -13.58
C SER A 610 7.44 -17.82 -12.20
N GLY A 611 7.66 -16.84 -11.31
CA GLY A 611 8.40 -17.08 -10.06
C GLY A 611 9.86 -17.45 -10.28
N ASN A 612 10.46 -17.08 -11.42
CA ASN A 612 11.79 -17.51 -11.81
C ASN A 612 12.88 -16.82 -10.99
N THR A 613 13.76 -17.64 -10.38
CA THR A 613 14.83 -17.18 -9.49
C THR A 613 15.97 -16.49 -10.21
N ASP A 614 16.29 -16.89 -11.44
CA ASP A 614 17.41 -16.33 -12.21
C ASP A 614 17.11 -14.90 -12.65
N LEU A 615 15.86 -14.64 -13.09
CA LEU A 615 15.43 -13.29 -13.42
C LEU A 615 15.48 -12.36 -12.18
N ALA A 616 15.10 -12.89 -11.02
CA ALA A 616 15.19 -12.15 -9.76
C ALA A 616 16.65 -11.86 -9.40
N LEU A 617 17.53 -12.86 -9.47
CA LEU A 617 18.95 -12.72 -9.19
C LEU A 617 19.64 -11.72 -10.13
N LEU A 618 19.34 -11.78 -11.44
CA LEU A 618 19.87 -10.85 -12.44
C LEU A 618 19.50 -9.39 -12.10
N LEU A 619 18.24 -9.14 -11.78
CA LEU A 619 17.79 -7.80 -11.39
C LEU A 619 18.41 -7.34 -10.06
N GLN A 620 18.53 -8.22 -9.07
CA GLN A 620 19.20 -7.89 -7.79
C GLN A 620 20.68 -7.56 -7.99
N ASN A 621 21.39 -8.34 -8.78
CA ASN A 621 22.80 -8.06 -9.10
C ASN A 621 22.96 -6.75 -9.84
N THR A 622 22.05 -6.45 -10.78
CA THR A 622 22.04 -5.17 -11.50
C THR A 622 21.84 -4.00 -10.52
N VAL A 623 20.93 -4.10 -9.56
CA VAL A 623 20.73 -3.06 -8.54
C VAL A 623 22.00 -2.90 -7.67
N ARG A 624 22.65 -4.00 -7.26
CA ARG A 624 23.92 -3.92 -6.49
C ARG A 624 25.02 -3.24 -7.30
N TRP A 625 25.17 -3.57 -8.57
CA TRP A 625 26.12 -2.93 -9.47
C TRP A 625 25.85 -1.43 -9.60
N LEU A 626 24.60 -1.02 -9.82
CA LEU A 626 24.20 0.39 -9.93
C LEU A 626 24.45 1.17 -8.63
N LEU A 627 24.27 0.54 -7.47
CA LEU A 627 24.54 1.13 -6.16
C LEU A 627 26.04 1.21 -5.81
N HIS A 628 26.93 0.67 -6.65
CA HIS A 628 28.36 0.54 -6.33
C HIS A 628 28.59 -0.18 -4.98
N GLY A 629 27.73 -1.12 -4.62
CA GLY A 629 27.76 -1.83 -3.34
C GLY A 629 27.39 -0.98 -2.12
N ARG A 630 26.90 0.25 -2.28
CA ARG A 630 26.58 1.16 -1.18
C ARG A 630 25.13 0.99 -0.73
N SER A 631 24.92 0.95 0.58
CA SER A 631 23.59 1.03 1.19
C SER A 631 23.72 1.75 2.54
N PRO A 632 22.86 2.73 2.83
CA PRO A 632 22.89 3.42 4.12
C PRO A 632 22.52 2.51 5.29
N VAL A 633 21.75 1.46 5.05
CA VAL A 633 21.44 0.40 6.01
C VAL A 633 21.46 -0.93 5.26
N SER A 634 22.24 -1.87 5.71
CA SER A 634 22.24 -3.25 5.23
C SER A 634 21.90 -4.22 6.36
N VAL A 635 21.15 -5.26 6.02
CA VAL A 635 20.76 -6.32 6.95
C VAL A 635 21.09 -7.66 6.30
N THR A 636 21.95 -8.43 6.95
CA THR A 636 22.33 -9.77 6.50
C THR A 636 21.85 -10.83 7.48
N GLY A 637 21.45 -11.99 6.97
CA GLY A 637 20.91 -13.10 7.76
C GLY A 637 19.97 -13.94 6.90
N GLU A 638 19.36 -14.95 7.49
CA GLU A 638 18.42 -15.84 6.81
C GLU A 638 16.97 -15.32 6.86
N GLY A 639 16.14 -15.85 5.97
CA GLY A 639 14.70 -15.56 5.89
C GLY A 639 14.36 -14.36 4.99
N MET A 640 13.09 -14.28 4.65
CA MET A 640 12.52 -13.21 3.84
C MET A 640 12.10 -12.05 4.74
N VAL A 641 12.74 -10.90 4.57
CA VAL A 641 12.47 -9.69 5.37
C VAL A 641 12.29 -8.47 4.50
N GLU A 642 11.43 -7.55 4.95
CA GLU A 642 11.34 -6.22 4.37
C GLU A 642 11.89 -5.18 5.34
N LEU A 643 12.60 -4.21 4.78
CA LEU A 643 13.32 -3.20 5.52
C LEU A 643 12.71 -1.81 5.31
N PHE A 644 12.60 -1.08 6.42
CA PHE A 644 12.41 0.36 6.42
C PHE A 644 13.38 0.99 7.40
N ALA A 645 13.88 2.17 7.08
CA ALA A 645 14.74 2.92 7.99
C ALA A 645 14.38 4.40 7.96
N TRP A 646 14.29 4.98 9.13
CA TRP A 646 13.83 6.36 9.31
C TRP A 646 14.77 7.15 10.22
N GLU A 647 14.97 8.39 9.88
CA GLU A 647 15.42 9.39 10.85
C GLU A 647 14.23 9.77 11.73
N THR A 648 14.41 9.75 13.05
CA THR A 648 13.39 10.06 14.05
C THR A 648 13.86 11.19 14.97
N ASP A 649 12.99 11.71 15.81
CA ASP A 649 13.38 12.78 16.75
C ASP A 649 14.53 12.36 17.68
N PRO A 650 14.50 11.16 18.32
CA PRO A 650 15.60 10.75 19.20
C PRO A 650 16.83 10.20 18.44
N GLY A 651 16.70 9.83 17.15
CA GLY A 651 17.81 9.19 16.42
C GLY A 651 17.37 8.53 15.13
N PHE A 652 17.44 7.20 15.09
CA PHE A 652 17.05 6.40 13.92
C PHE A 652 16.21 5.21 14.36
N ALA A 653 15.36 4.73 13.47
CA ALA A 653 14.62 3.49 13.64
C ALA A 653 14.81 2.60 12.41
N VAL A 654 15.34 1.40 12.62
CA VAL A 654 15.46 0.35 11.59
C VAL A 654 14.38 -0.68 11.85
N HIS A 655 13.49 -0.86 10.89
CA HIS A 655 12.36 -1.78 10.95
C HIS A 655 12.66 -3.03 10.13
N ILE A 656 12.46 -4.19 10.73
CA ILE A 656 12.66 -5.49 10.09
C ILE A 656 11.33 -6.25 10.19
N LEU A 657 10.59 -6.35 9.08
CA LEU A 657 9.37 -7.12 8.95
C LEU A 657 9.70 -8.54 8.53
N ASN A 658 9.16 -9.53 9.23
CA ASN A 658 9.40 -10.94 8.95
C ASN A 658 8.28 -11.53 8.08
N TYR A 659 8.62 -11.86 6.82
CA TYR A 659 7.72 -12.55 5.89
C TYR A 659 8.03 -14.05 5.76
N ASN A 660 8.91 -14.60 6.58
CA ASN A 660 9.30 -16.01 6.50
C ASN A 660 8.12 -16.93 6.88
N ASN A 661 7.36 -17.35 5.88
CA ASN A 661 6.18 -18.19 6.04
C ASN A 661 6.06 -19.15 4.85
N PRO A 662 6.09 -20.49 5.07
CA PRO A 662 6.00 -21.48 4.00
C PRO A 662 4.66 -21.44 3.23
N ASN A 663 3.61 -20.80 3.80
CA ASN A 663 2.31 -20.64 3.15
C ASN A 663 2.13 -19.28 2.50
N LEU A 664 3.16 -18.47 2.41
CA LEU A 664 3.06 -17.09 1.95
C LEU A 664 2.55 -16.97 0.51
N HIS A 665 2.92 -17.89 -0.36
CA HIS A 665 2.50 -17.93 -1.76
C HIS A 665 0.97 -18.02 -1.95
N ARG A 666 0.26 -18.61 -0.97
CA ARG A 666 -1.21 -18.64 -0.93
C ARG A 666 -1.81 -17.59 -0.03
N GLY A 667 -0.99 -16.79 0.56
CA GLY A 667 -1.39 -15.66 1.34
C GLY A 667 -1.91 -15.91 2.73
N TRP A 668 -1.81 -17.05 3.27
CA TRP A 668 -2.39 -17.39 4.55
C TRP A 668 -1.41 -17.16 5.69
N LEU A 669 -1.62 -16.10 6.47
CA LEU A 669 -0.86 -15.78 7.66
C LEU A 669 -1.55 -16.36 8.89
N ARG A 670 -1.31 -17.63 9.17
CA ARG A 670 -1.88 -18.31 10.32
C ARG A 670 -1.07 -18.09 11.59
N ARG A 671 0.25 -17.99 11.45
CA ARG A 671 1.21 -17.72 12.52
C ARG A 671 2.50 -17.16 11.95
N HIS A 672 3.30 -16.54 12.78
CA HIS A 672 4.66 -16.14 12.45
C HIS A 672 5.63 -17.30 12.62
N TYR A 673 6.66 -17.33 11.79
CA TYR A 673 7.79 -18.24 11.87
C TYR A 673 9.04 -17.40 12.15
N PRO A 674 9.50 -17.38 13.42
CA PRO A 674 10.64 -16.56 13.78
C PRO A 674 11.89 -16.93 12.99
N ILE A 675 12.69 -15.91 12.68
CA ILE A 675 13.99 -16.06 12.02
C ILE A 675 15.12 -15.75 13.01
N GLY A 676 16.27 -16.32 12.72
CA GLY A 676 17.49 -16.20 13.53
C GLY A 676 18.17 -14.84 13.42
N PRO A 677 19.46 -14.76 13.78
CA PRO A 677 20.18 -13.51 13.85
C PRO A 677 20.19 -12.72 12.53
N GLN A 678 20.00 -11.41 12.66
CA GLN A 678 20.12 -10.45 11.57
C GLN A 678 21.22 -9.44 11.94
N VAL A 679 22.28 -9.39 11.16
CA VAL A 679 23.35 -8.40 11.35
C VAL A 679 22.98 -7.14 10.61
N VAL A 680 22.86 -6.04 11.33
CA VAL A 680 22.53 -4.71 10.82
C VAL A 680 23.80 -3.86 10.79
N THR A 681 24.12 -3.33 9.62
CA THR A 681 25.11 -2.28 9.47
C THR A 681 24.43 -1.01 9.00
N MET A 682 24.73 0.12 9.63
CA MET A 682 24.12 1.40 9.31
C MET A 682 25.16 2.51 9.22
N GLU A 683 25.02 3.38 8.23
CA GLU A 683 25.76 4.64 8.14
C GLU A 683 25.03 5.74 8.91
N ILE A 684 25.77 6.47 9.73
CA ILE A 684 25.26 7.62 10.49
C ILE A 684 26.03 8.89 10.11
N PRO A 685 25.46 10.08 10.34
CA PRO A 685 26.16 11.33 10.06
C PRO A 685 27.52 11.38 10.75
N ALA A 686 28.52 11.94 10.06
CA ALA A 686 29.87 12.08 10.58
C ALA A 686 29.88 12.85 11.92
N GLY A 687 30.62 12.34 12.89
CA GLY A 687 30.76 12.95 14.22
C GLY A 687 29.61 12.63 15.19
N ARG A 688 28.52 12.00 14.74
CA ARG A 688 27.44 11.55 15.63
C ARG A 688 27.89 10.34 16.43
N LYS A 689 27.74 10.41 17.76
CA LYS A 689 27.96 9.28 18.67
C LYS A 689 26.63 8.65 19.02
N ILE A 690 26.59 7.33 18.92
CA ILE A 690 25.44 6.53 19.35
C ILE A 690 25.70 6.10 20.80
N SER A 691 24.69 6.27 21.63
CA SER A 691 24.73 5.92 23.05
C SER A 691 24.02 4.60 23.33
N ARG A 692 23.03 4.21 22.51
CA ARG A 692 22.14 3.09 22.77
C ARG A 692 21.55 2.51 21.51
N VAL A 693 21.43 1.18 21.46
CA VAL A 693 20.59 0.44 20.51
C VAL A 693 19.63 -0.43 21.29
N GLU A 694 18.32 -0.18 21.08
CA GLU A 694 17.23 -0.89 21.77
C GLU A 694 16.33 -1.59 20.76
N LEU A 695 16.03 -2.87 21.00
CA LEU A 695 15.05 -3.65 20.27
C LEU A 695 13.68 -3.48 20.90
N LEU A 696 12.80 -2.71 20.26
CA LEU A 696 11.55 -2.26 20.88
C LEU A 696 10.51 -3.38 21.05
N ARG A 697 10.48 -4.39 20.16
CA ARG A 697 9.56 -5.53 20.29
C ARG A 697 10.06 -6.53 21.31
N ALA A 698 11.36 -6.81 21.31
CA ALA A 698 11.99 -7.67 22.30
C ALA A 698 12.09 -7.00 23.69
N GLY A 699 12.04 -5.67 23.77
CA GLY A 699 12.17 -4.91 25.01
C GLY A 699 13.57 -5.02 25.63
N GLN A 700 14.62 -5.10 24.79
CA GLN A 700 16.00 -5.28 25.27
C GLN A 700 16.98 -4.32 24.59
N GLU A 701 17.96 -3.87 25.36
CA GLU A 701 19.12 -3.17 24.87
C GLU A 701 20.17 -4.19 24.38
N ILE A 702 20.84 -3.88 23.26
CA ILE A 702 21.83 -4.76 22.66
C ILE A 702 23.17 -4.06 22.53
N ILE A 703 24.25 -4.86 22.49
CA ILE A 703 25.61 -4.39 22.24
C ILE A 703 25.75 -4.04 20.76
N PHE A 704 26.47 -2.96 20.50
CA PHE A 704 26.81 -2.52 19.16
C PHE A 704 28.28 -2.07 19.09
N SER A 705 28.84 -2.03 17.89
CA SER A 705 30.12 -1.40 17.61
C SER A 705 29.92 -0.14 16.77
N GLN A 706 30.72 0.89 17.03
CA GLN A 706 30.77 2.09 16.20
C GLN A 706 32.20 2.35 15.74
N ASN A 707 32.40 2.43 14.43
CA ASN A 707 33.67 2.80 13.82
C ASN A 707 33.45 3.98 12.89
N GLY A 708 33.82 5.17 13.36
CA GLY A 708 33.56 6.42 12.64
C GLY A 708 32.05 6.65 12.44
N SER A 709 31.63 6.75 11.17
CA SER A 709 30.25 6.91 10.76
C SER A 709 29.49 5.59 10.59
N ARG A 710 30.09 4.44 10.86
CA ARG A 710 29.48 3.13 10.69
C ARG A 710 29.20 2.50 12.04
N ILE A 711 27.98 2.01 12.23
CA ILE A 711 27.59 1.19 13.38
C ILE A 711 27.21 -0.21 12.91
N GLU A 712 27.44 -1.19 13.77
CA GLU A 712 27.04 -2.57 13.53
C GLU A 712 26.51 -3.21 14.82
N PHE A 713 25.41 -3.93 14.69
CA PHE A 713 24.79 -4.68 15.78
C PHE A 713 24.04 -5.90 15.25
N THR A 714 23.76 -6.85 16.12
CA THR A 714 23.00 -8.06 15.78
C THR A 714 21.65 -8.06 16.46
N VAL A 715 20.57 -8.19 15.70
CA VAL A 715 19.22 -8.50 16.17
C VAL A 715 19.15 -10.02 16.32
N PRO A 716 19.10 -10.58 17.54
CA PRO A 716 19.27 -12.04 17.73
C PRO A 716 18.15 -12.85 17.12
N ARG A 717 16.93 -12.28 17.08
CA ARG A 717 15.73 -12.95 16.61
C ARG A 717 14.67 -11.94 16.19
N VAL A 718 13.99 -12.22 15.09
CA VAL A 718 12.80 -11.48 14.67
C VAL A 718 11.61 -12.43 14.66
N ASN A 719 10.61 -12.18 15.51
CA ASN A 719 9.40 -13.01 15.59
C ASN A 719 8.45 -12.69 14.43
N ASP A 720 7.71 -11.61 14.55
CA ASP A 720 6.82 -11.03 13.56
C ASP A 720 7.43 -9.77 12.93
N TYR A 721 8.04 -8.98 13.78
CA TYR A 721 8.54 -7.65 13.48
C TYR A 721 9.50 -7.21 14.59
N GLU A 722 10.53 -6.46 14.22
CA GLU A 722 11.41 -5.82 15.17
C GLU A 722 11.73 -4.38 14.74
N VAL A 723 11.94 -3.51 15.71
CA VAL A 723 12.43 -2.14 15.52
C VAL A 723 13.68 -1.94 16.34
N ALA A 724 14.80 -1.73 15.67
CA ALA A 724 16.02 -1.29 16.32
C ALA A 724 16.03 0.24 16.40
N ALA A 725 15.84 0.76 17.61
CA ALA A 725 15.93 2.19 17.90
C ALA A 725 17.38 2.54 18.24
N VAL A 726 18.00 3.39 17.42
CA VAL A 726 19.40 3.82 17.48
C VAL A 726 19.44 5.27 17.95
N THR A 727 19.95 5.52 19.16
CA THR A 727 19.90 6.85 19.79
C THR A 727 21.26 7.31 20.33
#